data_728e71c8cbbfe45e9fb1359f20d279e5
#
_entry.id   728e71c8cbbfe45e9fb1359f20d279e5
#
_cell.length_a   1.000
_cell.length_b   1.000
_cell.length_c   1.000
_cell.angle_alpha   90.00
_cell.angle_beta   90.00
_cell.angle_gamma   90.00
#
_symmetry.space_group_name_H-M   'P 1'
#
loop_
_entity.id
_entity.type
_entity.pdbx_description
1 polymer ?
#
loop_
_entity_poly.entity_id
_entity_poly.type
_entity_poly.pdbx_seq_one_letter_code
_entity_poly.pdbx_strand_id
1 'polypeptide(L)'
;MNIINTLENIRNSKITLGILLVTLLGVHQSSSAAVPTRQIISNMAIGEYTEEGSTVVQVSRSNLVQTTILPVYSVNLTANNTKNVVAGQTVYFNHTLTNTGNEVDQYTFAVTNNTGDSYDYSNLSVFLDKDNDGVPDGAAITSYSLSAGESVGLIVAANVPSGATVSQNGLLTLTVNSLNSASGTKTNVDTATVTNQSALVVRKKFSQTSVANGDVVTVRLDYQNLGSTATGSVTLTDTLNSSLVYQLNAGENWNGTTVNPSAGSDDPAGINYSVTSNTVTAVISSIPANATGYIEFKVKVNKTTAGPINNAVNFLYDDDNNSTTANISDISNIAVLNVASIYAVKINGSATDVNNSATVFASAAAQGGELSFNNYVWNNGNNTDVFNVTMTGSTFPTGSQIEFYRADGVTPLLDSNGDGIPDTGLLSAGVNLPIVVKVRLPSSYAVTTDTTFEVSPQAQSLGDISKTSSIKDQGNLLATTVARLVDLTNSPENNGLGNGNVDNAGNPWKIVIAATSTNPVAGGQAIFPLKVSHTGIGTEYLLSANSTSNFTSLTLPNGVNRVRFYVSGNGSNCNVMGSETGKTIYLNNGESQLICAVVEVDQLNSSVTTPIYFRALSTSFVSGNNSSNPSQDIIMDAITIQSVNSVAKVEFTPNFRGQVSPLGTVIYSHLLINNTDVDYTGNYSFLSNNDQVEFNSTLFYDVNGNGVFDAGDLVMRSLADLPGGKLAAHTQVKLLLQVKNLVANNIAQANTTTINLTNNANGQVLASITDVTTVNQRQLKLSKLQARDFNCDGTADESYTTNSLNIGKQANGQGQCVLYKVILTNTSATAMSTAFTFRDMTPAYTVLSQSPICTSCSSMTAPTVGNAGAVSGTLNSVAANQSYEFNFGVRYVGQ
;
A
#
# COMPACT_ATOMS: atom_id res chain seq x y z
N MET A 1 44.16 -38.32 -30.71
CA MET A 1 43.57 -39.26 -29.74
C MET A 1 43.34 -38.66 -28.36
N ASN A 2 43.63 -37.34 -28.16
CA ASN A 2 43.44 -36.66 -26.88
C ASN A 2 42.30 -35.63 -26.84
N ILE A 3 41.49 -35.53 -27.92
CA ILE A 3 40.40 -34.59 -27.99
C ILE A 3 39.03 -35.30 -27.71
N ILE A 4 38.95 -36.61 -27.93
CA ILE A 4 37.74 -37.40 -27.77
C ILE A 4 37.47 -37.70 -26.28
N ASN A 5 38.51 -37.92 -25.47
CA ASN A 5 38.35 -38.18 -24.02
C ASN A 5 37.95 -36.91 -23.19
N THR A 6 38.17 -35.73 -23.75
CA THR A 6 37.77 -34.47 -23.07
C THR A 6 36.30 -34.14 -23.29
N LEU A 7 35.70 -34.62 -24.38
CA LEU A 7 34.29 -34.38 -24.67
C LEU A 7 33.33 -35.36 -23.93
N GLU A 8 33.78 -36.60 -23.64
CA GLU A 8 33.00 -37.55 -22.86
C GLU A 8 32.92 -37.15 -21.36
N ASN A 9 33.99 -36.58 -20.80
CA ASN A 9 33.98 -36.08 -19.42
C ASN A 9 33.10 -34.84 -19.25
N ILE A 10 32.97 -34.01 -20.28
CA ILE A 10 32.08 -32.83 -20.25
C ILE A 10 30.60 -33.27 -20.37
N ARG A 11 30.32 -34.36 -21.08
CA ARG A 11 28.94 -34.85 -21.25
C ARG A 11 28.41 -35.53 -19.99
N ASN A 12 29.23 -36.26 -19.27
CA ASN A 12 28.88 -36.92 -18.02
C ASN A 12 28.76 -35.91 -16.84
N SER A 13 29.55 -34.83 -16.86
CA SER A 13 29.44 -33.76 -15.86
C SER A 13 28.14 -32.94 -15.97
N LYS A 14 27.65 -32.76 -17.20
CA LYS A 14 26.36 -32.02 -17.40
C LYS A 14 25.12 -32.84 -17.03
N ILE A 15 25.18 -34.15 -17.12
CA ILE A 15 24.05 -35.03 -16.71
C ILE A 15 23.97 -35.12 -15.18
N THR A 16 25.09 -35.18 -14.50
CA THR A 16 25.15 -35.19 -13.02
C THR A 16 24.74 -33.83 -12.43
N LEU A 17 25.08 -32.72 -13.10
CA LEU A 17 24.66 -31.37 -12.69
C LEU A 17 23.18 -31.10 -12.99
N GLY A 18 22.61 -31.67 -14.04
CA GLY A 18 21.20 -31.60 -14.37
C GLY A 18 20.30 -32.35 -13.39
N ILE A 19 20.72 -33.51 -12.91
CA ILE A 19 19.99 -34.29 -11.90
C ILE A 19 20.12 -33.68 -10.50
N LEU A 20 21.26 -33.07 -10.19
CA LEU A 20 21.41 -32.34 -8.91
C LEU A 20 20.66 -31.03 -8.88
N LEU A 21 20.45 -30.38 -10.05
CA LEU A 21 19.68 -29.13 -10.14
C LEU A 21 18.17 -29.38 -10.09
N VAL A 22 17.68 -30.53 -10.57
CA VAL A 22 16.25 -30.91 -10.49
C VAL A 22 15.87 -31.38 -9.09
N THR A 23 16.79 -31.97 -8.31
CA THR A 23 16.53 -32.35 -6.91
C THR A 23 16.70 -31.18 -5.93
N LEU A 24 17.37 -30.06 -6.31
CA LEU A 24 17.44 -28.82 -5.51
C LEU A 24 16.31 -27.81 -5.84
N LEU A 25 15.60 -27.95 -6.96
CA LEU A 25 14.47 -27.11 -7.33
C LEU A 25 13.12 -27.62 -6.82
N GLY A 26 13.12 -28.72 -6.07
CA GLY A 26 11.91 -29.36 -5.52
C GLY A 26 11.57 -28.99 -4.06
N VAL A 27 12.40 -28.22 -3.36
CA VAL A 27 12.12 -27.84 -1.96
C VAL A 27 12.68 -26.45 -1.69
N HIS A 28 12.10 -25.42 -2.28
CA HIS A 28 12.07 -24.07 -1.75
C HIS A 28 10.99 -23.32 -2.55
N GLN A 29 9.72 -23.57 -2.27
CA GLN A 29 8.79 -22.47 -2.20
C GLN A 29 9.10 -21.70 -0.91
N SER A 30 10.20 -20.96 -0.92
CA SER A 30 10.24 -19.76 -0.12
C SER A 30 9.18 -18.86 -0.75
N SER A 31 8.03 -18.75 -0.10
CA SER A 31 7.25 -17.55 -0.20
C SER A 31 8.25 -16.42 0.07
N SER A 32 8.67 -15.73 -0.97
CA SER A 32 9.30 -14.43 -0.85
C SER A 32 8.25 -13.61 -0.13
N ALA A 33 8.36 -13.51 1.19
CA ALA A 33 7.69 -12.47 1.93
C ALA A 33 8.12 -11.19 1.20
N ALA A 34 7.16 -10.49 0.61
CA ALA A 34 7.42 -9.16 0.06
C ALA A 34 8.15 -8.40 1.17
N VAL A 35 9.31 -7.83 0.82
CA VAL A 35 10.03 -6.95 1.75
C VAL A 35 9.00 -5.96 2.25
N PRO A 36 8.73 -5.85 3.55
CA PRO A 36 7.72 -4.95 4.05
C PRO A 36 8.15 -3.55 3.65
N THR A 37 7.45 -2.95 2.70
CA THR A 37 7.64 -1.56 2.36
C THR A 37 7.27 -0.78 3.60
N ARG A 38 8.19 0.04 4.14
CA ARG A 38 7.91 0.95 5.26
C ARG A 38 6.61 1.68 4.96
N GLN A 39 5.59 1.46 5.76
CA GLN A 39 4.32 2.14 5.58
C GLN A 39 4.53 3.63 5.84
N ILE A 40 4.20 4.46 4.86
CA ILE A 40 4.30 5.91 4.92
C ILE A 40 2.88 6.47 4.93
N ILE A 41 2.55 7.19 5.99
CA ILE A 41 1.29 7.95 6.08
C ILE A 41 1.55 9.31 5.46
N SER A 42 1.01 9.55 4.28
CA SER A 42 1.09 10.83 3.57
C SER A 42 -0.20 11.63 3.78
N ASN A 43 -0.08 12.94 4.03
CA ASN A 43 -1.25 13.79 4.21
C ASN A 43 -1.04 15.20 3.67
N MET A 44 -2.05 15.72 2.95
CA MET A 44 -2.07 17.05 2.34
C MET A 44 -3.45 17.66 2.50
N ALA A 45 -3.54 18.92 2.95
CA ALA A 45 -4.79 19.64 3.08
C ALA A 45 -5.10 20.44 1.82
N ILE A 46 -6.39 20.68 1.60
CA ILE A 46 -6.94 21.47 0.49
C ILE A 46 -7.73 22.64 1.06
N GLY A 47 -7.62 23.78 0.39
CA GLY A 47 -8.46 24.94 0.62
C GLY A 47 -9.27 25.26 -0.62
N GLU A 48 -10.57 25.38 -0.48
CA GLU A 48 -11.49 25.80 -1.55
C GLU A 48 -12.07 27.17 -1.26
N TYR A 49 -12.11 28.02 -2.28
CA TYR A 49 -12.72 29.35 -2.21
C TYR A 49 -13.14 29.82 -3.59
N THR A 50 -13.98 30.83 -3.66
CA THR A 50 -14.33 31.53 -4.90
C THR A 50 -13.84 32.97 -4.83
N GLU A 51 -13.34 33.51 -5.95
CA GLU A 51 -13.04 34.93 -6.06
C GLU A 51 -14.32 35.78 -6.08
N GLU A 52 -14.22 37.00 -5.58
CA GLU A 52 -15.35 37.92 -5.56
C GLU A 52 -15.84 38.23 -6.98
N GLY A 53 -17.09 37.92 -7.25
CA GLY A 53 -17.73 38.10 -8.57
C GLY A 53 -17.48 36.91 -9.53
N SER A 54 -16.79 35.83 -9.09
CA SER A 54 -16.60 34.59 -9.84
C SER A 54 -17.46 33.46 -9.27
N THR A 55 -17.94 32.58 -10.14
CA THR A 55 -18.57 31.32 -9.77
C THR A 55 -17.58 30.13 -9.82
N VAL A 56 -16.33 30.39 -10.24
CA VAL A 56 -15.30 29.34 -10.37
C VAL A 56 -14.64 29.08 -9.02
N VAL A 57 -14.73 27.84 -8.54
CA VAL A 57 -14.05 27.41 -7.33
C VAL A 57 -12.56 27.32 -7.58
N GLN A 58 -11.78 28.03 -6.77
CA GLN A 58 -10.32 27.95 -6.74
C GLN A 58 -9.89 26.93 -5.68
N VAL A 59 -8.83 26.20 -5.97
CA VAL A 59 -8.28 25.20 -5.07
C VAL A 59 -6.83 25.57 -4.73
N SER A 60 -6.53 25.65 -3.43
CA SER A 60 -5.17 25.77 -2.91
C SER A 60 -4.78 24.50 -2.18
N ARG A 61 -3.56 24.00 -2.40
CA ARG A 61 -3.04 22.79 -1.73
C ARG A 61 -1.95 23.16 -0.75
N SER A 62 -1.90 22.49 0.40
CA SER A 62 -0.79 22.62 1.34
C SER A 62 0.43 21.80 0.86
N ASN A 63 1.56 21.98 1.54
CA ASN A 63 2.65 21.01 1.47
C ASN A 63 2.18 19.62 1.92
N LEU A 64 2.83 18.57 1.39
CA LEU A 64 2.70 17.20 1.86
C LEU A 64 3.46 17.04 3.19
N VAL A 65 2.85 16.40 4.18
CA VAL A 65 3.53 15.90 5.38
C VAL A 65 3.49 14.39 5.41
N GLN A 66 4.57 13.77 5.88
CA GLN A 66 4.72 12.31 5.87
C GLN A 66 5.08 11.80 7.26
N THR A 67 4.52 10.67 7.63
CA THR A 67 4.84 9.97 8.88
C THR A 67 5.19 8.53 8.56
N THR A 68 6.38 8.08 8.94
CA THR A 68 6.83 6.70 8.77
C THR A 68 6.46 5.89 10.00
N ILE A 69 5.93 4.68 9.78
CA ILE A 69 5.67 3.73 10.85
C ILE A 69 6.97 3.00 11.16
N LEU A 70 7.40 3.10 12.41
CA LEU A 70 8.61 2.43 12.87
C LEU A 70 8.40 0.92 12.99
N PRO A 71 9.42 0.10 12.71
CA PRO A 71 9.43 -1.30 13.06
C PRO A 71 9.17 -1.49 14.56
N VAL A 72 8.24 -2.35 14.89
CA VAL A 72 7.97 -2.79 16.26
C VAL A 72 8.24 -4.28 16.32
N TYR A 73 9.26 -4.66 17.07
CA TYR A 73 9.62 -6.04 17.34
C TYR A 73 9.07 -6.42 18.69
N SER A 74 8.12 -7.33 18.71
CA SER A 74 7.41 -7.77 19.90
C SER A 74 7.07 -9.23 19.79
N VAL A 75 7.11 -9.93 20.91
CA VAL A 75 6.90 -11.37 20.98
C VAL A 75 5.93 -11.71 22.10
N ASN A 76 5.07 -12.68 21.86
CA ASN A 76 4.27 -13.35 22.88
C ASN A 76 4.65 -14.82 22.94
N LEU A 77 4.73 -15.35 24.14
CA LEU A 77 4.96 -16.77 24.43
C LEU A 77 3.88 -17.23 25.40
N THR A 78 3.24 -18.37 25.14
CA THR A 78 2.21 -18.92 26.04
C THR A 78 2.77 -19.26 27.42
N ALA A 79 1.87 -19.32 28.40
CA ALA A 79 2.20 -19.46 29.82
C ALA A 79 2.98 -20.76 30.17
N ASN A 80 3.52 -20.74 31.35
CA ASN A 80 4.23 -21.87 31.98
C ASN A 80 3.37 -23.15 31.99
N ASN A 81 4.00 -24.28 31.85
CA ASN A 81 3.36 -25.60 31.99
C ASN A 81 3.73 -26.26 33.32
N THR A 82 2.81 -27.06 33.84
CA THR A 82 3.05 -27.98 35.00
C THR A 82 2.57 -29.34 34.62
N LYS A 83 3.43 -30.38 34.78
CA LYS A 83 3.10 -31.75 34.38
C LYS A 83 3.52 -32.76 35.45
N ASN A 84 2.76 -33.85 35.55
CA ASN A 84 3.18 -35.07 36.26
C ASN A 84 3.95 -35.98 35.29
N VAL A 85 5.03 -36.60 35.75
CA VAL A 85 5.92 -37.40 34.91
C VAL A 85 6.50 -38.56 35.69
N VAL A 86 6.83 -39.66 34.99
CA VAL A 86 7.53 -40.80 35.59
C VAL A 86 9.04 -40.62 35.42
N ALA A 87 9.81 -41.00 36.46
CA ALA A 87 11.26 -40.94 36.40
C ALA A 87 11.84 -41.71 35.22
N GLY A 88 12.83 -41.13 34.52
CA GLY A 88 13.47 -41.72 33.36
C GLY A 88 12.74 -41.45 32.02
N GLN A 89 11.57 -40.83 32.04
CA GLN A 89 10.83 -40.48 30.81
C GLN A 89 11.23 -39.13 30.28
N THR A 90 10.92 -38.91 28.98
CA THR A 90 10.99 -37.58 28.34
C THR A 90 9.67 -36.85 28.56
N VAL A 91 9.74 -35.64 29.08
CA VAL A 91 8.61 -34.72 29.20
C VAL A 91 8.63 -33.75 28.04
N TYR A 92 7.45 -33.37 27.55
CA TYR A 92 7.23 -32.41 26.49
C TYR A 92 6.37 -31.25 27.01
N PHE A 93 6.89 -30.04 26.91
CA PHE A 93 6.17 -28.80 27.26
C PHE A 93 5.82 -28.05 25.99
N ASN A 94 4.53 -27.82 25.79
CA ASN A 94 4.01 -27.19 24.59
C ASN A 94 3.85 -25.69 24.80
N HIS A 95 4.37 -24.89 23.86
CA HIS A 95 4.24 -23.45 23.84
C HIS A 95 3.80 -22.98 22.46
N THR A 96 3.23 -21.79 22.41
CA THR A 96 2.97 -21.06 21.16
C THR A 96 3.75 -19.77 21.18
N LEU A 97 4.60 -19.57 20.18
CA LEU A 97 5.34 -18.34 19.92
C LEU A 97 4.59 -17.52 18.88
N THR A 98 4.35 -16.25 19.17
CA THR A 98 3.67 -15.32 18.25
C THR A 98 4.52 -14.08 18.06
N ASN A 99 4.80 -13.70 16.81
CA ASN A 99 5.33 -12.40 16.49
C ASN A 99 4.19 -11.36 16.59
N THR A 100 4.19 -10.58 17.66
CA THR A 100 3.20 -9.48 17.87
C THR A 100 3.70 -8.14 17.37
N GLY A 101 4.86 -8.11 16.70
CA GLY A 101 5.40 -6.94 16.00
C GLY A 101 4.71 -6.67 14.66
N ASN A 102 5.20 -5.67 13.95
CA ASN A 102 4.72 -5.29 12.60
C ASN A 102 5.75 -5.59 11.50
N GLU A 103 6.84 -6.27 11.83
CA GLU A 103 7.91 -6.67 10.91
C GLU A 103 8.27 -8.14 11.10
N VAL A 104 8.92 -8.72 10.10
CA VAL A 104 9.54 -10.06 10.23
C VAL A 104 10.61 -10.02 11.32
N ASP A 105 10.56 -10.96 12.23
CA ASP A 105 11.55 -11.09 13.29
C ASP A 105 12.13 -12.49 13.37
N GLN A 106 13.37 -12.60 13.81
CA GLN A 106 14.05 -13.87 14.07
C GLN A 106 14.23 -14.03 15.58
N TYR A 107 13.79 -15.17 16.07
CA TYR A 107 13.86 -15.51 17.48
C TYR A 107 14.90 -16.61 17.73
N THR A 108 15.67 -16.45 18.79
CA THR A 108 16.59 -17.48 19.29
C THR A 108 16.02 -18.13 20.55
N PHE A 109 16.33 -19.40 20.73
CA PHE A 109 15.84 -20.23 21.83
C PHE A 109 16.97 -20.72 22.72
N ALA A 110 16.79 -20.60 24.01
CA ALA A 110 17.64 -21.22 25.03
C ALA A 110 16.78 -21.90 26.07
N VAL A 111 17.19 -23.10 26.49
CA VAL A 111 16.54 -23.84 27.58
C VAL A 111 17.60 -24.13 28.63
N THR A 112 17.30 -23.80 29.88
CA THR A 112 18.22 -23.99 31.00
C THR A 112 17.49 -24.58 32.17
N ASN A 113 18.17 -25.46 32.91
CA ASN A 113 17.69 -25.90 34.22
C ASN A 113 17.73 -24.73 35.23
N ASN A 114 16.75 -24.70 36.10
CA ASN A 114 16.71 -23.74 37.20
C ASN A 114 17.49 -24.26 38.41
N THR A 115 17.90 -23.36 39.27
CA THR A 115 18.56 -23.73 40.54
C THR A 115 17.54 -23.72 41.69
N GLY A 116 17.68 -24.64 42.64
CA GLY A 116 16.87 -24.68 43.86
C GLY A 116 15.65 -25.58 43.78
N ASP A 117 15.52 -26.33 42.68
CA ASP A 117 14.56 -27.43 42.51
C ASP A 117 15.15 -28.78 42.97
N SER A 118 14.47 -29.87 42.68
CA SER A 118 14.86 -31.19 43.23
C SER A 118 15.74 -32.02 42.30
N TYR A 119 15.72 -31.74 40.99
CA TYR A 119 16.54 -32.41 39.97
C TYR A 119 16.69 -31.57 38.71
N ASP A 120 17.80 -31.74 38.01
CA ASP A 120 18.07 -31.20 36.70
C ASP A 120 17.66 -32.17 35.59
N TYR A 121 17.07 -31.64 34.51
CA TYR A 121 16.81 -32.40 33.30
C TYR A 121 18.08 -32.60 32.50
N SER A 122 18.12 -33.62 31.68
CA SER A 122 19.13 -33.89 30.66
C SER A 122 18.52 -33.76 29.26
N ASN A 123 19.38 -33.58 28.22
CA ASN A 123 18.98 -33.53 26.82
C ASN A 123 17.91 -32.45 26.51
N LEU A 124 18.10 -31.27 27.05
CA LEU A 124 17.21 -30.13 26.80
C LEU A 124 17.25 -29.74 25.32
N SER A 125 16.11 -29.71 24.67
CA SER A 125 16.00 -29.37 23.22
C SER A 125 14.67 -28.67 22.92
N VAL A 126 14.68 -27.78 21.91
CA VAL A 126 13.47 -27.10 21.39
C VAL A 126 13.18 -27.64 20.00
N PHE A 127 11.94 -27.95 19.72
CA PHE A 127 11.44 -28.42 18.45
C PHE A 127 10.31 -27.53 17.96
N LEU A 128 10.08 -27.54 16.65
CA LEU A 128 8.84 -26.99 16.08
C LEU A 128 7.71 -28.03 16.22
N ASP A 129 6.52 -27.53 16.37
CA ASP A 129 5.24 -28.21 16.20
C ASP A 129 4.46 -27.48 15.12
N LYS A 130 4.71 -27.84 13.85
CA LYS A 130 4.23 -27.06 12.67
C LYS A 130 2.77 -27.28 12.37
N ASP A 131 2.27 -28.48 12.68
CA ASP A 131 0.87 -28.83 12.51
C ASP A 131 0.07 -28.71 13.82
N ASN A 132 0.75 -28.29 14.89
CA ASN A 132 0.21 -28.06 16.23
C ASN A 132 -0.54 -29.26 16.81
N ASP A 133 -0.03 -30.47 16.57
CA ASP A 133 -0.58 -31.73 17.09
C ASP A 133 0.03 -32.17 18.44
N GLY A 134 0.98 -31.39 18.96
CA GLY A 134 1.65 -31.67 20.25
C GLY A 134 2.77 -32.73 20.15
N VAL A 135 3.27 -32.98 18.94
CA VAL A 135 4.39 -33.86 18.64
C VAL A 135 5.52 -33.10 17.96
N PRO A 136 6.80 -33.32 18.35
CA PRO A 136 7.93 -32.63 17.71
C PRO A 136 8.04 -32.95 16.21
N ASP A 137 8.18 -31.91 15.39
CA ASP A 137 8.40 -31.96 13.95
C ASP A 137 9.87 -31.74 13.59
N GLY A 138 10.51 -32.78 13.05
CA GLY A 138 11.88 -32.67 12.53
C GLY A 138 12.96 -32.61 13.60
N ALA A 139 14.07 -31.91 13.30
CA ALA A 139 15.21 -31.80 14.21
C ALA A 139 15.04 -30.65 15.21
N ALA A 140 15.77 -30.74 16.33
CA ALA A 140 15.85 -29.64 17.30
C ALA A 140 16.38 -28.36 16.65
N ILE A 141 15.84 -27.24 17.09
CA ILE A 141 16.14 -25.89 16.55
C ILE A 141 16.70 -24.96 17.64
N THR A 142 17.49 -23.96 17.21
CA THR A 142 18.00 -22.90 18.09
C THR A 142 17.47 -21.52 17.71
N SER A 143 16.83 -21.40 16.55
CA SER A 143 16.22 -20.18 16.07
C SER A 143 15.10 -20.43 15.07
N TYR A 144 14.20 -19.46 14.92
CA TYR A 144 13.13 -19.49 13.92
C TYR A 144 12.68 -18.06 13.57
N SER A 145 12.30 -17.84 12.30
CA SER A 145 11.78 -16.54 11.83
C SER A 145 10.27 -16.61 11.67
N LEU A 146 9.58 -15.55 12.11
CA LEU A 146 8.14 -15.38 11.97
C LEU A 146 7.82 -14.04 11.30
N SER A 147 6.89 -14.05 10.36
CA SER A 147 6.29 -12.84 9.81
C SER A 147 5.46 -12.11 10.88
N ALA A 148 5.16 -10.82 10.65
CA ALA A 148 4.28 -10.05 11.53
C ALA A 148 2.93 -10.78 11.73
N GLY A 149 2.50 -10.93 12.98
CA GLY A 149 1.26 -11.61 13.35
C GLY A 149 1.28 -13.15 13.24
N GLU A 150 2.36 -13.74 12.75
CA GLU A 150 2.47 -15.20 12.59
C GLU A 150 2.75 -15.88 13.93
N SER A 151 2.25 -17.12 14.08
CA SER A 151 2.46 -17.97 15.26
C SER A 151 2.98 -19.34 14.85
N VAL A 152 3.76 -19.96 15.73
CA VAL A 152 4.26 -21.33 15.58
C VAL A 152 4.23 -22.06 16.91
N GLY A 153 3.91 -23.36 16.88
CA GLY A 153 4.06 -24.27 18.01
C GLY A 153 5.53 -24.55 18.30
N LEU A 154 5.90 -24.51 19.57
CA LEU A 154 7.21 -24.94 20.09
C LEU A 154 7.01 -26.05 21.09
N ILE A 155 7.87 -27.06 21.08
CA ILE A 155 7.92 -28.12 22.07
C ILE A 155 9.30 -28.14 22.72
N VAL A 156 9.34 -27.92 24.02
CA VAL A 156 10.54 -28.19 24.83
C VAL A 156 10.53 -29.65 25.27
N ALA A 157 11.53 -30.42 24.84
CA ALA A 157 11.75 -31.80 25.28
C ALA A 157 12.88 -31.85 26.31
N ALA A 158 12.64 -32.56 27.40
CA ALA A 158 13.57 -32.72 28.51
C ALA A 158 13.50 -34.09 29.12
N ASN A 159 14.65 -34.73 29.40
CA ASN A 159 14.67 -36.05 30.01
C ASN A 159 14.74 -35.92 31.56
N VAL A 160 13.78 -36.52 32.21
CA VAL A 160 13.75 -36.65 33.67
C VAL A 160 14.76 -37.71 34.11
N PRO A 161 15.63 -37.45 35.10
CA PRO A 161 16.58 -38.46 35.56
C PRO A 161 15.88 -39.74 36.08
N SER A 162 16.43 -40.90 35.74
CA SER A 162 15.90 -42.19 36.23
C SER A 162 16.02 -42.39 37.74
N GLY A 163 16.90 -41.61 38.38
CA GLY A 163 17.08 -41.61 39.85
C GLY A 163 16.20 -40.60 40.59
N ALA A 164 15.36 -39.83 39.90
CA ALA A 164 14.44 -38.90 40.53
C ALA A 164 13.35 -39.67 41.28
N THR A 165 12.97 -39.20 42.48
CA THR A 165 12.02 -39.86 43.35
C THR A 165 10.69 -39.13 43.42
N VAL A 166 9.64 -39.79 43.85
CA VAL A 166 8.27 -39.28 43.92
C VAL A 166 8.23 -37.96 44.68
N SER A 167 7.42 -37.02 44.21
CA SER A 167 7.25 -35.66 44.70
C SER A 167 8.43 -34.71 44.47
N GLN A 168 9.53 -35.20 43.89
CA GLN A 168 10.58 -34.29 43.40
C GLN A 168 10.10 -33.54 42.15
N ASN A 169 10.49 -32.28 42.07
CA ASN A 169 10.20 -31.45 40.91
C ASN A 169 11.48 -30.94 40.27
N GLY A 170 11.47 -30.87 38.95
CA GLY A 170 12.47 -30.17 38.14
C GLY A 170 11.83 -28.97 37.45
N LEU A 171 12.55 -27.89 37.41
CA LEU A 171 12.17 -26.65 36.76
C LEU A 171 13.16 -26.37 35.64
N LEU A 172 12.63 -25.98 34.50
CA LEU A 172 13.43 -25.44 33.39
C LEU A 172 12.86 -24.12 32.92
N THR A 173 13.72 -23.28 32.37
CA THR A 173 13.32 -22.01 31.77
C THR A 173 13.57 -22.04 30.26
N LEU A 174 12.51 -21.87 29.47
CA LEU A 174 12.59 -21.53 28.06
C LEU A 174 12.73 -20.01 27.93
N THR A 175 13.81 -19.57 27.29
CA THR A 175 14.04 -18.17 26.94
C THR A 175 13.95 -17.99 25.44
N VAL A 176 13.12 -17.05 25.00
CA VAL A 176 12.98 -16.63 23.61
C VAL A 176 13.44 -15.19 23.48
N ASN A 177 14.42 -14.93 22.62
CA ASN A 177 14.95 -13.59 22.37
C ASN A 177 14.71 -13.18 20.92
N SER A 178 14.15 -11.99 20.70
CA SER A 178 14.19 -11.31 19.42
C SER A 178 15.61 -10.88 19.09
N LEU A 179 16.05 -11.10 17.85
CA LEU A 179 17.35 -10.60 17.37
C LEU A 179 17.33 -9.11 17.05
N ASN A 180 16.14 -8.55 16.80
CA ASN A 180 15.97 -7.16 16.38
C ASN A 180 15.56 -6.23 17.52
N SER A 181 15.28 -6.75 18.72
CA SER A 181 14.90 -5.95 19.89
C SER A 181 15.48 -6.50 21.18
N ALA A 182 16.32 -5.72 21.86
CA ALA A 182 16.86 -6.08 23.18
C ALA A 182 15.78 -6.23 24.26
N SER A 183 14.62 -5.61 24.11
CA SER A 183 13.45 -5.75 25.01
C SER A 183 12.49 -6.88 24.59
N GLY A 184 12.74 -7.52 23.44
CA GLY A 184 11.92 -8.61 22.90
C GLY A 184 12.27 -9.98 23.50
N THR A 185 12.50 -10.06 24.82
CA THR A 185 12.75 -11.32 25.52
C THR A 185 11.49 -11.77 26.24
N LYS A 186 11.15 -13.06 26.09
CA LYS A 186 10.10 -13.75 26.88
C LYS A 186 10.67 -15.02 27.48
N THR A 187 10.20 -15.33 28.69
CA THR A 187 10.59 -16.55 29.39
C THR A 187 9.37 -17.27 29.93
N ASN A 188 9.40 -18.60 29.87
CA ASN A 188 8.47 -19.48 30.58
C ASN A 188 9.27 -20.40 31.51
N VAL A 189 8.68 -20.66 32.65
CA VAL A 189 9.22 -21.67 33.61
C VAL A 189 8.29 -22.87 33.60
N ASP A 190 8.79 -24.00 33.12
CA ASP A 190 8.03 -25.24 33.07
C ASP A 190 8.47 -26.14 34.20
N THR A 191 7.49 -26.87 34.78
CA THR A 191 7.69 -27.73 35.95
C THR A 191 7.21 -29.14 35.68
N ALA A 192 8.02 -30.14 35.96
CA ALA A 192 7.51 -31.52 36.06
C ALA A 192 7.74 -32.11 37.45
N THR A 193 6.69 -32.69 38.01
CA THR A 193 6.72 -33.37 39.30
C THR A 193 6.73 -34.88 39.10
N VAL A 194 7.69 -35.55 39.70
CA VAL A 194 7.80 -37.02 39.59
C VAL A 194 6.69 -37.69 40.35
N THR A 195 5.97 -38.60 39.70
CA THR A 195 4.92 -39.42 40.29
C THR A 195 5.20 -40.90 40.08
N ASN A 196 4.71 -41.74 40.95
CA ASN A 196 4.56 -43.20 40.79
C ASN A 196 3.09 -43.59 40.55
N GLN A 197 2.23 -42.61 40.40
CA GLN A 197 0.82 -42.76 40.10
C GLN A 197 0.59 -42.70 38.58
N SER A 198 -0.62 -42.38 38.16
CA SER A 198 -0.90 -42.09 36.74
C SER A 198 -0.34 -40.74 36.34
N ALA A 199 0.07 -40.63 35.06
CA ALA A 199 0.54 -39.41 34.42
C ALA A 199 -0.14 -39.27 33.05
N LEU A 200 -1.23 -38.53 33.00
CA LEU A 200 -2.05 -38.40 31.79
C LEU A 200 -1.52 -37.30 30.88
N VAL A 201 -1.40 -37.63 29.63
CA VAL A 201 -1.11 -36.68 28.55
C VAL A 201 -2.28 -36.65 27.57
N VAL A 202 -2.77 -35.48 27.22
CA VAL A 202 -3.83 -35.30 26.21
C VAL A 202 -3.28 -34.42 25.12
N ARG A 203 -3.46 -34.82 23.84
CA ARG A 203 -3.10 -34.07 22.66
C ARG A 203 -4.33 -33.82 21.83
N LYS A 204 -4.38 -32.64 21.23
CA LYS A 204 -5.47 -32.20 20.36
C LYS A 204 -4.95 -31.88 18.98
N LYS A 205 -5.70 -32.33 17.95
CA LYS A 205 -5.41 -31.95 16.55
C LYS A 205 -6.65 -31.85 15.70
N PHE A 206 -6.53 -31.14 14.62
CA PHE A 206 -7.52 -31.09 13.54
C PHE A 206 -7.11 -32.01 12.39
N SER A 207 -8.07 -32.53 11.65
CA SER A 207 -7.82 -33.37 10.47
C SER A 207 -7.19 -32.58 9.29
N GLN A 208 -7.15 -31.25 9.36
CA GLN A 208 -6.59 -30.34 8.35
C GLN A 208 -5.95 -29.17 9.08
N THR A 209 -4.95 -28.53 8.44
CA THR A 209 -4.29 -27.32 8.95
C THR A 209 -4.81 -26.05 8.29
N SER A 210 -5.49 -26.16 7.14
CA SER A 210 -6.04 -25.02 6.38
C SER A 210 -7.44 -25.34 5.84
N VAL A 211 -8.37 -24.39 5.96
CA VAL A 211 -9.79 -24.54 5.65
C VAL A 211 -10.40 -23.24 5.12
N ALA A 212 -11.62 -23.37 4.58
CA ALA A 212 -12.50 -22.24 4.28
C ALA A 212 -13.64 -22.11 5.31
N ASN A 213 -14.27 -20.94 5.36
CA ASN A 213 -15.51 -20.77 6.13
C ASN A 213 -16.58 -21.74 5.65
N GLY A 214 -17.21 -22.46 6.56
CA GLY A 214 -18.24 -23.45 6.28
C GLY A 214 -17.74 -24.89 6.14
N ASP A 215 -16.43 -25.11 6.05
CA ASP A 215 -15.84 -26.45 6.02
C ASP A 215 -16.13 -27.22 7.32
N VAL A 216 -16.23 -28.53 7.21
CA VAL A 216 -16.38 -29.43 8.34
C VAL A 216 -15.09 -30.21 8.50
N VAL A 217 -14.49 -30.10 9.70
CA VAL A 217 -13.24 -30.78 10.07
C VAL A 217 -13.44 -31.72 11.26
N THR A 218 -12.61 -32.75 11.32
CA THR A 218 -12.57 -33.64 12.49
C THR A 218 -11.62 -33.08 13.52
N VAL A 219 -12.07 -32.99 14.76
CA VAL A 219 -11.26 -32.77 15.96
C VAL A 219 -10.93 -34.14 16.56
N ARG A 220 -9.67 -34.36 16.90
CA ARG A 220 -9.22 -35.54 17.55
C ARG A 220 -8.52 -35.18 18.85
N LEU A 221 -8.92 -35.83 19.93
CA LEU A 221 -8.31 -35.79 21.24
C LEU A 221 -7.66 -37.15 21.52
N ASP A 222 -6.34 -37.22 21.41
CA ASP A 222 -5.56 -38.40 21.76
C ASP A 222 -5.19 -38.30 23.25
N TYR A 223 -5.42 -39.35 24.02
CA TYR A 223 -5.01 -39.44 25.43
C TYR A 223 -4.09 -40.65 25.68
N GLN A 224 -3.17 -40.49 26.62
CA GLN A 224 -2.23 -41.55 27.03
C GLN A 224 -1.92 -41.43 28.52
N ASN A 225 -2.04 -42.51 29.24
CA ASN A 225 -1.54 -42.62 30.62
C ASN A 225 -0.11 -43.17 30.59
N LEU A 226 0.88 -42.29 30.82
CA LEU A 226 2.30 -42.63 30.87
C LEU A 226 2.71 -43.17 32.26
N GLY A 227 1.80 -43.11 33.25
CA GLY A 227 2.03 -43.53 34.61
C GLY A 227 2.05 -45.06 34.80
N SER A 228 2.42 -45.49 36.01
CA SER A 228 2.54 -46.91 36.41
C SER A 228 1.25 -47.46 36.98
N THR A 229 0.27 -46.61 37.31
CA THR A 229 -1.06 -47.00 37.84
C THR A 229 -2.18 -46.56 36.88
N ALA A 230 -3.36 -47.15 37.03
CA ALA A 230 -4.55 -46.66 36.37
C ALA A 230 -4.96 -45.27 36.93
N THR A 231 -5.54 -44.41 36.11
CA THR A 231 -6.21 -43.20 36.59
C THR A 231 -7.50 -43.58 37.34
N GLY A 232 -7.97 -42.75 38.27
CA GLY A 232 -9.38 -42.66 38.58
C GLY A 232 -10.18 -41.97 37.48
N SER A 233 -11.24 -41.26 37.85
CA SER A 233 -12.09 -40.56 36.89
C SER A 233 -11.29 -39.46 36.12
N VAL A 234 -11.46 -39.44 34.80
CA VAL A 234 -10.89 -38.41 33.89
C VAL A 234 -12.02 -37.67 33.24
N THR A 235 -11.98 -36.35 33.29
CA THR A 235 -12.89 -35.46 32.56
C THR A 235 -12.14 -34.63 31.53
N LEU A 236 -12.46 -34.81 30.26
CA LEU A 236 -11.99 -33.98 29.17
C LEU A 236 -13.07 -32.93 28.87
N THR A 237 -12.72 -31.65 28.88
CA THR A 237 -13.63 -30.55 28.59
C THR A 237 -13.07 -29.68 27.47
N ASP A 238 -13.69 -29.75 26.30
CA ASP A 238 -13.34 -28.98 25.13
C ASP A 238 -14.39 -27.90 24.87
N THR A 239 -14.12 -26.67 25.29
CA THR A 239 -14.95 -25.54 24.99
C THR A 239 -14.49 -24.98 23.63
N LEU A 240 -15.29 -25.22 22.60
CA LEU A 240 -15.00 -24.80 21.24
C LEU A 240 -15.01 -23.28 21.13
N ASN A 241 -14.00 -22.73 20.46
CA ASN A 241 -13.97 -21.33 20.08
C ASN A 241 -15.25 -20.99 19.32
N SER A 242 -15.74 -19.73 19.41
CA SER A 242 -16.93 -19.25 18.71
C SER A 242 -16.84 -19.36 17.17
N SER A 243 -15.62 -19.50 16.64
CA SER A 243 -15.36 -19.77 15.23
C SER A 243 -15.53 -21.24 14.83
N LEU A 244 -15.83 -22.12 15.77
CA LEU A 244 -16.09 -23.55 15.57
C LEU A 244 -17.47 -23.88 16.09
N VAL A 245 -18.28 -24.55 15.30
CA VAL A 245 -19.63 -25.01 15.69
C VAL A 245 -19.67 -26.52 15.64
N TYR A 246 -19.97 -27.11 16.79
CA TYR A 246 -20.12 -28.57 16.89
C TYR A 246 -21.18 -29.09 15.88
N GLN A 247 -20.83 -30.18 15.20
CA GLN A 247 -21.75 -30.83 14.25
C GLN A 247 -22.38 -32.07 14.89
N LEU A 248 -23.60 -31.90 15.37
CA LEU A 248 -24.36 -32.98 16.01
C LEU A 248 -24.61 -34.14 15.03
N ASN A 249 -24.42 -35.36 15.46
CA ASN A 249 -24.64 -36.59 14.71
C ASN A 249 -23.82 -36.69 13.42
N ALA A 250 -22.65 -36.07 13.36
CA ALA A 250 -21.77 -36.05 12.17
C ALA A 250 -20.64 -37.10 12.23
N GLY A 251 -20.74 -38.12 13.10
CA GLY A 251 -19.78 -39.22 13.22
C GLY A 251 -18.79 -39.03 14.35
N GLU A 252 -19.31 -38.86 15.55
CA GLU A 252 -18.56 -38.96 16.82
C GLU A 252 -17.98 -40.35 16.96
N ASN A 253 -16.73 -40.44 17.42
CA ASN A 253 -16.02 -41.69 17.49
C ASN A 253 -15.15 -41.77 18.75
N TRP A 254 -15.27 -42.89 19.47
CA TRP A 254 -14.44 -43.22 20.61
C TRP A 254 -13.70 -44.53 20.37
N ASN A 255 -12.40 -44.47 20.13
CA ASN A 255 -11.56 -45.64 19.85
C ASN A 255 -12.18 -46.60 18.79
N GLY A 256 -12.79 -46.08 17.75
CA GLY A 256 -13.44 -46.88 16.70
C GLY A 256 -14.92 -47.21 16.97
N THR A 257 -15.49 -46.79 18.09
CA THR A 257 -16.92 -46.97 18.40
C THR A 257 -17.66 -45.65 18.17
N THR A 258 -18.76 -45.70 17.40
CA THR A 258 -19.61 -44.52 17.19
C THR A 258 -20.44 -44.26 18.45
N VAL A 259 -20.48 -43.01 18.90
CA VAL A 259 -21.27 -42.52 20.03
C VAL A 259 -22.17 -41.37 19.65
N ASN A 260 -23.33 -41.28 20.30
CA ASN A 260 -24.24 -40.14 20.16
C ASN A 260 -24.13 -39.26 21.41
N PRO A 261 -23.78 -37.97 21.26
CA PRO A 261 -23.52 -37.08 22.40
C PRO A 261 -24.72 -36.85 23.33
N SER A 262 -25.94 -37.17 22.90
CA SER A 262 -27.14 -37.01 23.70
C SER A 262 -27.76 -38.34 24.23
N ALA A 263 -27.22 -39.49 23.86
CA ALA A 263 -27.75 -40.79 24.23
C ALA A 263 -26.71 -41.61 25.00
N GLY A 264 -26.64 -41.45 26.33
CA GLY A 264 -25.70 -42.20 27.18
C GLY A 264 -25.85 -43.73 27.14
N SER A 265 -26.79 -44.26 26.33
CA SER A 265 -27.01 -45.69 26.14
C SER A 265 -26.08 -46.34 25.09
N ASP A 266 -25.42 -45.54 24.23
CA ASP A 266 -24.48 -46.01 23.22
C ASP A 266 -23.01 -45.68 23.58
N ASP A 267 -22.79 -45.02 24.71
CA ASP A 267 -21.45 -44.82 25.25
C ASP A 267 -20.80 -46.13 25.65
N PRO A 268 -19.50 -46.32 25.38
CA PRO A 268 -18.78 -47.48 25.89
C PRO A 268 -18.81 -47.57 27.42
N ALA A 269 -18.75 -48.80 27.97
CA ALA A 269 -18.79 -49.00 29.40
C ALA A 269 -17.69 -48.19 30.14
N GLY A 270 -18.08 -47.42 31.14
CA GLY A 270 -17.19 -46.55 31.91
C GLY A 270 -16.87 -45.18 31.23
N ILE A 271 -17.59 -44.83 30.21
CA ILE A 271 -17.48 -43.56 29.50
C ILE A 271 -18.82 -42.84 29.53
N ASN A 272 -18.81 -41.53 29.63
CA ASN A 272 -19.95 -40.63 29.40
C ASN A 272 -19.53 -39.47 28.49
N TYR A 273 -20.13 -39.42 27.31
CA TYR A 273 -19.85 -38.38 26.32
C TYR A 273 -21.09 -37.48 26.16
N SER A 274 -20.88 -36.18 26.26
CA SER A 274 -21.97 -35.20 26.14
C SER A 274 -21.52 -33.90 25.48
N VAL A 275 -22.47 -33.19 24.88
CA VAL A 275 -22.21 -31.88 24.29
C VAL A 275 -23.30 -30.90 24.77
N THR A 276 -22.88 -29.79 25.33
CA THR A 276 -23.78 -28.74 25.82
C THR A 276 -23.23 -27.39 25.42
N SER A 277 -24.04 -26.59 24.71
CA SER A 277 -23.69 -25.23 24.35
C SER A 277 -22.28 -25.09 23.71
N ASN A 278 -21.98 -25.91 22.71
CA ASN A 278 -20.70 -25.92 22.01
C ASN A 278 -19.47 -26.34 22.88
N THR A 279 -19.72 -27.01 24.01
CA THR A 279 -18.70 -27.62 24.85
C THR A 279 -18.86 -29.13 24.83
N VAL A 280 -17.79 -29.82 24.43
CA VAL A 280 -17.70 -31.29 24.47
C VAL A 280 -17.15 -31.68 25.84
N THR A 281 -17.84 -32.58 26.51
CA THR A 281 -17.42 -33.16 27.77
C THR A 281 -17.37 -34.67 27.63
N ALA A 282 -16.25 -35.26 27.95
CA ALA A 282 -16.08 -36.69 27.98
C ALA A 282 -15.55 -37.12 29.34
N VAL A 283 -16.30 -37.98 30.07
CA VAL A 283 -15.89 -38.52 31.36
C VAL A 283 -15.53 -39.98 31.17
N ILE A 284 -14.30 -40.34 31.53
CA ILE A 284 -13.77 -41.70 31.50
C ILE A 284 -13.60 -42.19 32.96
N SER A 285 -14.15 -43.34 33.30
CA SER A 285 -14.08 -43.85 34.67
C SER A 285 -12.65 -44.20 35.11
N SER A 286 -11.82 -44.69 34.18
CA SER A 286 -10.42 -45.00 34.43
C SER A 286 -9.67 -45.27 33.12
N ILE A 287 -8.38 -44.87 33.08
CA ILE A 287 -7.44 -45.23 32.00
C ILE A 287 -6.31 -46.06 32.57
N PRO A 288 -6.17 -47.35 32.17
CA PRO A 288 -5.11 -48.25 32.67
C PRO A 288 -3.70 -47.69 32.46
N ALA A 289 -2.74 -48.15 33.25
CA ALA A 289 -1.32 -47.82 33.05
C ALA A 289 -0.86 -48.12 31.62
N ASN A 290 -0.12 -47.19 30.99
CA ASN A 290 0.38 -47.26 29.62
C ASN A 290 -0.70 -47.38 28.53
N ALA A 291 -1.98 -47.26 28.86
CA ALA A 291 -3.07 -47.30 27.87
C ALA A 291 -3.17 -45.97 27.09
N THR A 292 -3.58 -46.11 25.84
CA THR A 292 -3.86 -45.00 24.90
C THR A 292 -5.29 -45.11 24.40
N GLY A 293 -5.87 -43.99 24.04
CA GLY A 293 -7.16 -43.91 23.35
C GLY A 293 -7.39 -42.55 22.70
N TYR A 294 -8.54 -42.42 22.06
CA TYR A 294 -8.89 -41.18 21.41
C TYR A 294 -10.40 -40.95 21.33
N ILE A 295 -10.75 -39.64 21.15
CA ILE A 295 -12.10 -39.23 20.83
C ILE A 295 -12.01 -38.40 19.51
N GLU A 296 -12.97 -38.60 18.61
CA GLU A 296 -13.14 -37.78 17.43
C GLU A 296 -14.56 -37.23 17.34
N PHE A 297 -14.66 -36.00 16.97
CA PHE A 297 -15.94 -35.34 16.65
C PHE A 297 -15.72 -34.30 15.55
N LYS A 298 -16.81 -33.83 14.95
CA LYS A 298 -16.74 -32.89 13.85
C LYS A 298 -17.21 -31.50 14.26
N VAL A 299 -16.52 -30.51 13.73
CA VAL A 299 -16.88 -29.11 13.89
C VAL A 299 -16.97 -28.42 12.53
N LYS A 300 -17.90 -27.49 12.38
CA LYS A 300 -18.02 -26.61 11.23
C LYS A 300 -17.30 -25.30 11.52
N VAL A 301 -16.49 -24.85 10.57
CA VAL A 301 -15.82 -23.56 10.64
C VAL A 301 -16.83 -22.43 10.42
N ASN A 302 -16.87 -21.51 11.35
CA ASN A 302 -17.73 -20.31 11.36
C ASN A 302 -16.88 -19.06 11.54
N LYS A 303 -15.89 -18.87 10.66
CA LYS A 303 -15.01 -17.71 10.62
C LYS A 303 -14.88 -17.25 9.20
N THR A 304 -15.38 -16.04 8.92
CA THR A 304 -15.40 -15.45 7.58
C THR A 304 -14.09 -14.73 7.22
N THR A 305 -13.26 -14.37 8.22
CA THR A 305 -11.98 -13.71 8.01
C THR A 305 -10.84 -14.73 8.03
N ALA A 306 -9.77 -14.48 7.26
CA ALA A 306 -8.57 -15.29 7.27
C ALA A 306 -7.88 -15.30 8.67
N GLY A 307 -7.04 -16.28 8.88
CA GLY A 307 -6.21 -16.41 10.07
C GLY A 307 -6.57 -17.57 11.00
N PRO A 308 -5.85 -17.71 12.11
CA PRO A 308 -5.91 -18.90 12.97
C PRO A 308 -7.20 -18.98 13.79
N ILE A 309 -7.61 -20.20 14.06
CA ILE A 309 -8.59 -20.60 15.07
C ILE A 309 -7.83 -21.49 16.04
N ASN A 310 -7.67 -21.04 17.27
CA ASN A 310 -6.96 -21.74 18.33
C ASN A 310 -7.97 -22.45 19.23
N ASN A 311 -7.69 -23.70 19.57
CA ASN A 311 -8.52 -24.46 20.51
C ASN A 311 -7.66 -25.47 21.24
N ALA A 312 -7.89 -25.63 22.54
CA ALA A 312 -7.26 -26.61 23.41
C ALA A 312 -8.33 -27.32 24.27
N VAL A 313 -8.04 -28.47 24.79
CA VAL A 313 -8.90 -29.22 25.72
C VAL A 313 -8.32 -29.15 27.12
N ASN A 314 -9.16 -28.79 28.10
CA ASN A 314 -8.83 -28.89 29.50
C ASN A 314 -9.15 -30.33 29.98
N PHE A 315 -8.32 -30.85 30.81
CA PHE A 315 -8.60 -32.16 31.43
C PHE A 315 -8.29 -32.15 32.90
N LEU A 316 -9.09 -32.94 33.62
CA LEU A 316 -9.04 -33.08 35.06
C LEU A 316 -9.09 -34.57 35.36
N TYR A 317 -8.20 -35.12 36.20
CA TYR A 317 -8.18 -36.52 36.51
C TYR A 317 -7.75 -36.79 37.95
N ASP A 318 -8.16 -37.95 38.47
CA ASP A 318 -7.70 -38.55 39.74
C ASP A 318 -6.47 -39.40 39.42
N ASP A 319 -5.30 -39.03 39.98
CA ASP A 319 -4.02 -39.66 39.60
C ASP A 319 -3.75 -40.97 40.38
N ASP A 320 -4.38 -41.21 41.51
CA ASP A 320 -4.13 -42.38 42.37
C ASP A 320 -5.30 -43.37 42.44
N ASN A 321 -6.43 -43.04 41.81
CA ASN A 321 -7.64 -43.88 41.78
C ASN A 321 -8.18 -44.22 43.18
N ASN A 322 -7.96 -43.40 44.18
CA ASN A 322 -8.38 -43.64 45.54
C ASN A 322 -9.58 -42.79 46.00
N SER A 323 -9.99 -41.82 45.20
CA SER A 323 -11.06 -40.91 45.53
C SER A 323 -12.00 -40.71 44.33
N THR A 324 -13.20 -40.24 44.60
CA THR A 324 -14.15 -39.82 43.53
C THR A 324 -13.88 -38.41 43.04
N THR A 325 -12.90 -37.70 43.61
CA THR A 325 -12.59 -36.30 43.31
C THR A 325 -11.26 -36.24 42.55
N ALA A 326 -11.30 -35.73 41.33
CA ALA A 326 -10.11 -35.49 40.51
C ALA A 326 -9.23 -34.39 41.14
N ASN A 327 -7.93 -34.63 41.18
CA ASN A 327 -6.96 -33.80 41.89
C ASN A 327 -5.91 -33.16 40.98
N ILE A 328 -5.78 -33.63 39.74
CA ILE A 328 -4.83 -33.10 38.74
C ILE A 328 -5.59 -32.45 37.62
N SER A 329 -5.24 -31.18 37.34
CA SER A 329 -5.76 -30.39 36.21
C SER A 329 -4.63 -29.96 35.26
N ASP A 330 -4.83 -30.19 33.97
CA ASP A 330 -3.85 -29.79 32.94
C ASP A 330 -4.61 -29.44 31.62
N ILE A 331 -3.86 -28.98 30.61
CA ILE A 331 -4.37 -28.59 29.30
C ILE A 331 -3.53 -29.26 28.19
N SER A 332 -4.19 -29.56 27.06
CA SER A 332 -3.49 -30.09 25.87
C SER A 332 -2.59 -28.99 25.19
N ASN A 333 -1.88 -29.41 24.15
CA ASN A 333 -1.38 -28.43 23.15
C ASN A 333 -2.53 -27.57 22.60
N ILE A 334 -2.19 -26.36 22.09
CA ILE A 334 -3.13 -25.53 21.34
C ILE A 334 -3.12 -26.00 19.89
N ALA A 335 -4.17 -26.72 19.47
CA ALA A 335 -4.36 -27.06 18.07
C ALA A 335 -4.81 -25.82 17.27
N VAL A 336 -4.19 -25.62 16.11
CA VAL A 336 -4.42 -24.45 15.25
C VAL A 336 -5.01 -24.88 13.92
N LEU A 337 -6.12 -24.23 13.53
CA LEU A 337 -6.75 -24.40 12.25
C LEU A 337 -6.78 -23.04 11.53
N ASN A 338 -6.14 -22.93 10.37
CA ASN A 338 -6.04 -21.68 9.67
C ASN A 338 -7.15 -21.53 8.63
N VAL A 339 -7.93 -20.45 8.69
CA VAL A 339 -8.80 -20.05 7.59
C VAL A 339 -7.92 -19.42 6.52
N ALA A 340 -7.92 -20.02 5.33
CA ALA A 340 -7.07 -19.58 4.22
C ALA A 340 -7.42 -18.17 3.75
N SER A 341 -6.40 -17.40 3.39
CA SER A 341 -6.58 -16.06 2.81
C SER A 341 -7.15 -16.16 1.40
N ILE A 342 -8.21 -15.42 1.14
CA ILE A 342 -8.82 -15.24 -0.17
C ILE A 342 -8.76 -13.76 -0.50
N TYR A 343 -8.06 -13.41 -1.56
CA TYR A 343 -7.99 -12.07 -2.08
C TYR A 343 -9.00 -11.91 -3.22
N ALA A 344 -9.81 -10.88 -3.17
CA ALA A 344 -10.77 -10.54 -4.20
C ALA A 344 -11.16 -9.08 -4.14
N VAL A 345 -11.31 -8.45 -5.28
CA VAL A 345 -11.68 -7.05 -5.41
C VAL A 345 -12.93 -6.90 -6.28
N LYS A 346 -13.75 -5.92 -5.98
CA LYS A 346 -14.81 -5.43 -6.83
C LYS A 346 -14.82 -3.92 -6.85
N ILE A 347 -14.96 -3.31 -8.02
CA ILE A 347 -15.26 -1.89 -8.16
C ILE A 347 -16.61 -1.74 -8.84
N ASN A 348 -17.49 -0.90 -8.28
CA ASN A 348 -18.84 -0.69 -8.81
C ASN A 348 -19.43 0.65 -8.32
N GLY A 349 -20.66 0.98 -8.76
CA GLY A 349 -21.37 2.19 -8.38
C GLY A 349 -22.27 2.07 -7.15
N SER A 350 -22.16 1.01 -6.34
CA SER A 350 -23.04 0.76 -5.19
C SER A 350 -22.30 0.71 -3.86
N ALA A 351 -22.78 1.46 -2.88
CA ALA A 351 -22.26 1.42 -1.49
C ALA A 351 -22.74 0.20 -0.70
N THR A 352 -23.77 -0.51 -1.16
CA THR A 352 -24.47 -1.54 -0.37
C THR A 352 -24.58 -2.88 -1.07
N ASP A 353 -24.34 -2.94 -2.38
CA ASP A 353 -24.40 -4.16 -3.17
C ASP A 353 -23.10 -4.39 -3.92
N VAL A 354 -22.26 -5.28 -3.40
CA VAL A 354 -20.97 -5.66 -4.00
C VAL A 354 -21.14 -6.29 -5.39
N ASN A 355 -22.27 -6.93 -5.69
CA ASN A 355 -22.53 -7.60 -6.95
C ASN A 355 -23.11 -6.67 -8.03
N ASN A 356 -23.34 -5.39 -7.69
CA ASN A 356 -23.81 -4.43 -8.69
C ASN A 356 -22.80 -4.33 -9.84
N SER A 357 -23.30 -4.51 -11.08
CA SER A 357 -22.51 -4.41 -12.32
C SER A 357 -23.06 -3.36 -13.28
N ALA A 358 -24.03 -2.56 -12.82
CA ALA A 358 -24.62 -1.51 -13.63
C ALA A 358 -23.60 -0.42 -13.94
N THR A 359 -23.65 0.12 -15.16
CA THR A 359 -22.90 1.30 -15.56
C THR A 359 -23.17 2.46 -14.60
N VAL A 360 -22.14 3.17 -14.19
CA VAL A 360 -22.25 4.37 -13.36
C VAL A 360 -22.49 5.56 -14.28
N PHE A 361 -23.53 6.31 -14.02
CA PHE A 361 -23.89 7.47 -14.83
C PHE A 361 -23.63 8.78 -14.09
N ALA A 362 -23.06 9.75 -14.80
CA ALA A 362 -22.99 11.12 -14.37
C ALA A 362 -23.96 12.01 -15.14
N SER A 363 -24.31 13.16 -14.58
CA SER A 363 -25.08 14.18 -15.26
C SER A 363 -24.34 14.66 -16.51
N ALA A 364 -25.10 15.10 -17.53
CA ALA A 364 -24.49 15.66 -18.72
C ALA A 364 -23.72 16.95 -18.39
N ALA A 365 -22.57 17.15 -19.04
CA ALA A 365 -21.75 18.34 -18.90
C ALA A 365 -21.80 19.14 -20.20
N ALA A 366 -21.69 20.47 -20.08
CA ALA A 366 -21.41 21.35 -21.18
C ALA A 366 -19.90 21.34 -21.53
N GLN A 367 -19.54 21.96 -22.63
CA GLN A 367 -18.15 22.19 -23.01
C GLN A 367 -17.35 22.77 -21.85
N GLY A 368 -16.20 22.20 -21.55
CA GLY A 368 -15.34 22.63 -20.44
C GLY A 368 -15.86 22.23 -19.03
N GLY A 369 -16.97 21.53 -18.95
CA GLY A 369 -17.57 21.09 -17.69
C GLY A 369 -16.86 19.88 -17.08
N GLU A 370 -17.27 19.52 -15.88
CA GLU A 370 -16.75 18.38 -15.12
C GLU A 370 -17.86 17.36 -14.91
N LEU A 371 -17.54 16.09 -15.11
CA LEU A 371 -18.37 14.94 -14.75
C LEU A 371 -17.75 14.24 -13.55
N SER A 372 -18.59 13.83 -12.61
CA SER A 372 -18.16 13.11 -11.41
C SER A 372 -18.91 11.79 -11.30
N PHE A 373 -18.16 10.69 -11.13
CA PHE A 373 -18.68 9.34 -11.00
C PHE A 373 -18.34 8.81 -9.62
N ASN A 374 -19.36 8.39 -8.88
CA ASN A 374 -19.18 7.79 -7.56
C ASN A 374 -19.00 6.29 -7.71
N ASN A 375 -17.83 5.81 -7.37
CA ASN A 375 -17.45 4.40 -7.38
C ASN A 375 -17.11 3.93 -5.97
N TYR A 376 -17.21 2.62 -5.77
CA TYR A 376 -16.88 1.96 -4.52
C TYR A 376 -15.93 0.80 -4.79
N VAL A 377 -14.75 0.84 -4.19
CA VAL A 377 -13.79 -0.26 -4.24
C VAL A 377 -14.05 -1.15 -3.03
N TRP A 378 -14.47 -2.38 -3.27
CA TRP A 378 -14.80 -3.37 -2.26
C TRP A 378 -13.66 -4.36 -2.08
N ASN A 379 -13.29 -4.60 -0.84
CA ASN A 379 -12.55 -5.80 -0.51
C ASN A 379 -13.53 -6.98 -0.41
N ASN A 380 -13.65 -7.74 -1.47
CA ASN A 380 -14.52 -8.92 -1.54
C ASN A 380 -13.80 -10.22 -1.12
N GLY A 381 -12.59 -10.09 -0.57
CA GLY A 381 -11.82 -11.17 0.03
C GLY A 381 -12.21 -11.42 1.49
N ASN A 382 -11.45 -12.26 2.16
CA ASN A 382 -11.62 -12.55 3.59
C ASN A 382 -10.44 -12.06 4.45
N ASN A 383 -9.51 -11.36 3.85
CA ASN A 383 -8.34 -10.76 4.51
C ASN A 383 -8.32 -9.25 4.26
N THR A 384 -7.61 -8.50 5.10
CA THR A 384 -7.30 -7.10 4.82
C THR A 384 -6.40 -6.99 3.60
N ASP A 385 -6.65 -6.01 2.72
CA ASP A 385 -5.91 -5.81 1.48
C ASP A 385 -5.79 -4.33 1.12
N VAL A 386 -4.90 -4.00 0.20
CA VAL A 386 -4.75 -2.68 -0.43
C VAL A 386 -5.05 -2.84 -1.92
N PHE A 387 -5.75 -1.86 -2.50
CA PHE A 387 -6.12 -1.93 -3.91
C PHE A 387 -5.60 -0.72 -4.66
N ASN A 388 -4.72 -0.95 -5.65
CA ASN A 388 -4.31 0.06 -6.60
C ASN A 388 -5.48 0.43 -7.51
N VAL A 389 -5.65 1.72 -7.79
CA VAL A 389 -6.72 2.24 -8.64
C VAL A 389 -6.13 2.87 -9.89
N THR A 390 -6.47 2.33 -11.05
CA THR A 390 -5.96 2.76 -12.35
C THR A 390 -7.09 2.98 -13.35
N MET A 391 -6.76 3.52 -14.52
CA MET A 391 -7.69 3.68 -15.64
C MET A 391 -7.30 2.73 -16.78
N THR A 392 -8.20 1.84 -17.18
CA THR A 392 -7.92 0.86 -18.23
C THR A 392 -8.44 1.25 -19.62
N GLY A 393 -9.33 2.22 -19.71
CA GLY A 393 -9.84 2.72 -20.97
C GLY A 393 -10.65 3.99 -20.84
N SER A 394 -10.66 4.81 -21.90
CA SER A 394 -11.48 6.01 -22.00
C SER A 394 -11.86 6.27 -23.44
N THR A 395 -13.13 6.60 -23.68
CA THR A 395 -13.62 7.17 -24.95
C THR A 395 -13.89 8.66 -24.83
N PHE A 396 -13.66 9.27 -23.66
CA PHE A 396 -13.78 10.71 -23.48
C PHE A 396 -12.87 11.47 -24.45
N PRO A 397 -13.27 12.67 -24.85
CA PRO A 397 -12.46 13.48 -25.73
C PRO A 397 -11.04 13.57 -25.20
N THR A 398 -10.07 13.43 -26.09
CA THR A 398 -8.66 13.51 -25.76
C THR A 398 -8.35 14.94 -25.25
N GLY A 399 -7.70 15.12 -24.08
CA GLY A 399 -7.57 16.37 -23.34
C GLY A 399 -8.51 16.46 -22.13
N SER A 400 -9.44 15.49 -22.03
CA SER A 400 -10.14 15.31 -20.78
C SER A 400 -9.13 14.91 -19.71
N GLN A 401 -9.14 15.60 -18.57
CA GLN A 401 -8.35 15.23 -17.40
C GLN A 401 -9.15 14.26 -16.57
N ILE A 402 -8.56 13.09 -16.27
CA ILE A 402 -9.20 12.05 -15.45
C ILE A 402 -8.38 11.89 -14.19
N GLU A 403 -9.00 12.09 -13.05
CA GLU A 403 -8.35 12.03 -11.74
C GLU A 403 -9.20 11.26 -10.74
N PHE A 404 -8.55 10.60 -9.79
CA PHE A 404 -9.19 9.88 -8.70
C PHE A 404 -9.17 10.70 -7.42
N TYR A 405 -10.29 10.72 -6.72
CA TYR A 405 -10.48 11.46 -5.48
C TYR A 405 -11.06 10.56 -4.39
N ARG A 406 -10.88 10.96 -3.14
CA ARG A 406 -11.61 10.42 -2.01
C ARG A 406 -13.11 10.76 -2.11
N ALA A 407 -13.92 10.23 -1.21
CA ALA A 407 -15.36 10.40 -1.15
C ALA A 407 -15.87 11.87 -1.19
N ASP A 408 -15.03 12.81 -0.75
CA ASP A 408 -15.38 14.24 -0.78
C ASP A 408 -15.27 14.84 -2.19
N GLY A 409 -14.73 14.09 -3.15
CA GLY A 409 -14.53 14.54 -4.52
C GLY A 409 -13.51 15.66 -4.71
N VAL A 410 -12.71 15.97 -3.70
CA VAL A 410 -11.75 17.08 -3.70
C VAL A 410 -10.35 16.64 -3.30
N THR A 411 -10.24 15.78 -2.29
CA THR A 411 -8.97 15.21 -1.84
C THR A 411 -8.50 14.13 -2.82
N PRO A 412 -7.36 14.28 -3.49
CA PRO A 412 -6.84 13.25 -4.39
C PRO A 412 -6.67 11.92 -3.69
N LEU A 413 -6.93 10.83 -4.40
CA LEU A 413 -6.53 9.50 -3.94
C LEU A 413 -5.00 9.43 -4.03
N LEU A 414 -4.36 9.18 -2.89
CA LEU A 414 -2.90 9.17 -2.77
C LEU A 414 -2.36 7.75 -2.88
N ASP A 415 -1.10 7.65 -3.27
CA ASP A 415 -0.30 6.43 -3.14
C ASP A 415 0.12 6.28 -1.67
N SER A 416 -0.29 5.19 -1.02
CA SER A 416 0.02 4.92 0.38
C SER A 416 1.13 3.86 0.57
N ASN A 417 1.54 3.19 -0.50
CA ASN A 417 2.54 2.13 -0.47
C ASN A 417 3.86 2.49 -1.17
N GLY A 418 3.90 3.60 -1.93
CA GLY A 418 5.10 4.10 -2.61
C GLY A 418 5.37 3.46 -3.97
N ASP A 419 4.38 2.80 -4.60
CA ASP A 419 4.53 2.17 -5.91
C ASP A 419 4.25 3.13 -7.10
N GLY A 420 3.84 4.35 -6.81
CA GLY A 420 3.53 5.39 -7.79
C GLY A 420 2.11 5.32 -8.34
N ILE A 421 1.26 4.46 -7.79
CA ILE A 421 -0.14 4.30 -8.20
C ILE A 421 -1.05 4.69 -7.02
N PRO A 422 -2.09 5.52 -7.23
CA PRO A 422 -3.06 5.80 -6.17
C PRO A 422 -3.74 4.52 -5.69
N ASP A 423 -3.91 4.38 -4.37
CA ASP A 423 -4.49 3.19 -3.76
C ASP A 423 -5.53 3.50 -2.68
N THR A 424 -6.22 2.49 -2.22
CA THR A 424 -7.24 2.60 -1.18
C THR A 424 -6.67 2.78 0.23
N GLY A 425 -5.37 2.48 0.45
CA GLY A 425 -4.88 2.10 1.77
C GLY A 425 -5.47 0.74 2.20
N LEU A 426 -5.18 0.32 3.44
CA LEU A 426 -5.71 -0.92 3.99
C LEU A 426 -7.24 -0.90 4.07
N LEU A 427 -7.86 -1.90 3.47
CA LEU A 427 -9.29 -2.10 3.47
C LEU A 427 -9.62 -3.47 4.06
N SER A 428 -10.35 -3.49 5.16
CA SER A 428 -10.75 -4.75 5.82
C SER A 428 -11.68 -5.59 4.94
N ALA A 429 -11.70 -6.90 5.17
CA ALA A 429 -12.58 -7.83 4.49
C ALA A 429 -14.06 -7.38 4.56
N GLY A 430 -14.74 -7.40 3.43
CA GLY A 430 -16.15 -7.03 3.30
C GLY A 430 -16.44 -5.53 3.35
N VAL A 431 -15.43 -4.68 3.49
CA VAL A 431 -15.57 -3.21 3.54
C VAL A 431 -15.35 -2.61 2.15
N ASN A 432 -16.01 -1.49 1.86
CA ASN A 432 -15.72 -0.69 0.67
C ASN A 432 -15.15 0.69 1.00
N LEU A 433 -14.39 1.23 0.06
CA LEU A 433 -13.95 2.61 0.04
C LEU A 433 -14.66 3.36 -1.08
N PRO A 434 -15.41 4.43 -0.78
CA PRO A 434 -15.94 5.31 -1.82
C PRO A 434 -14.80 6.14 -2.43
N ILE A 435 -14.78 6.18 -3.76
CA ILE A 435 -13.90 7.03 -4.56
C ILE A 435 -14.72 7.81 -5.59
N VAL A 436 -14.23 8.96 -5.99
CA VAL A 436 -14.85 9.78 -7.03
C VAL A 436 -13.90 9.84 -8.23
N VAL A 437 -14.35 9.39 -9.37
CA VAL A 437 -13.65 9.57 -10.65
C VAL A 437 -14.17 10.87 -11.26
N LYS A 438 -13.29 11.84 -11.45
CA LYS A 438 -13.63 13.12 -12.09
C LYS A 438 -13.06 13.17 -13.48
N VAL A 439 -13.89 13.56 -14.43
CA VAL A 439 -13.50 13.80 -15.81
C VAL A 439 -13.81 15.26 -16.13
N ARG A 440 -12.76 16.07 -16.28
CA ARG A 440 -12.90 17.46 -16.74
C ARG A 440 -12.76 17.50 -18.25
N LEU A 441 -13.80 17.97 -18.91
CA LEU A 441 -13.84 18.13 -20.36
C LEU A 441 -13.00 19.31 -20.80
N PRO A 442 -12.34 19.26 -21.98
CA PRO A 442 -11.64 20.40 -22.55
C PRO A 442 -12.60 21.57 -22.77
N SER A 443 -12.16 22.80 -22.46
CA SER A 443 -12.98 24.00 -22.55
C SER A 443 -13.45 24.35 -23.98
N SER A 444 -12.80 23.79 -24.99
CA SER A 444 -13.08 24.02 -26.39
C SER A 444 -13.60 22.83 -27.15
N TYR A 445 -13.71 21.65 -26.53
CA TYR A 445 -14.26 20.46 -27.18
C TYR A 445 -15.76 20.65 -27.43
N ALA A 446 -16.17 20.70 -28.69
CA ALA A 446 -17.56 20.86 -29.08
C ALA A 446 -18.07 19.66 -29.86
N VAL A 447 -19.30 19.27 -29.60
CA VAL A 447 -20.03 18.23 -30.34
C VAL A 447 -21.27 18.83 -31.02
N THR A 448 -21.65 18.33 -32.18
CA THR A 448 -22.84 18.80 -32.93
C THR A 448 -24.13 18.09 -32.46
N THR A 449 -24.02 16.97 -31.78
CA THR A 449 -25.11 16.23 -31.13
C THR A 449 -24.63 15.79 -29.75
N ASP A 450 -25.54 15.63 -28.81
CA ASP A 450 -25.24 15.06 -27.51
C ASP A 450 -24.51 13.73 -27.68
N THR A 451 -23.33 13.63 -27.11
CA THR A 451 -22.44 12.48 -27.32
C THR A 451 -22.10 11.84 -25.98
N THR A 452 -22.21 10.52 -25.94
CA THR A 452 -21.91 9.72 -24.76
C THR A 452 -20.46 9.25 -24.79
N PHE A 453 -19.79 9.38 -23.66
CA PHE A 453 -18.40 8.94 -23.44
C PHE A 453 -18.31 8.03 -22.25
N GLU A 454 -17.30 7.17 -22.22
CA GLU A 454 -17.09 6.14 -21.21
C GLU A 454 -15.65 6.17 -20.68
N VAL A 455 -15.48 5.88 -19.39
CA VAL A 455 -14.19 5.54 -18.78
C VAL A 455 -14.32 4.23 -18.02
N SER A 456 -13.21 3.53 -17.84
CA SER A 456 -13.19 2.25 -17.12
C SER A 456 -12.15 2.28 -16.02
N PRO A 457 -12.51 2.76 -14.81
CA PRO A 457 -11.66 2.61 -13.64
C PRO A 457 -11.53 1.14 -13.26
N GLN A 458 -10.32 0.75 -12.84
CA GLN A 458 -9.96 -0.60 -12.41
C GLN A 458 -9.32 -0.56 -11.03
N ALA A 459 -9.70 -1.51 -10.18
CA ALA A 459 -9.04 -1.80 -8.92
C ALA A 459 -8.29 -3.13 -9.01
N GLN A 460 -7.07 -3.20 -8.45
CA GLN A 460 -6.20 -4.38 -8.41
C GLN A 460 -5.74 -4.64 -6.98
N SER A 461 -5.88 -5.89 -6.53
CA SER A 461 -5.40 -6.35 -5.22
C SER A 461 -3.88 -6.38 -5.17
N LEU A 462 -3.28 -5.92 -4.07
CA LEU A 462 -1.85 -6.08 -3.81
C LEU A 462 -1.52 -7.40 -3.11
N GLY A 463 -2.48 -7.98 -2.39
CA GLY A 463 -2.32 -9.31 -1.80
C GLY A 463 -2.31 -10.43 -2.84
N ASP A 464 -3.00 -10.24 -3.97
CA ASP A 464 -2.93 -11.10 -5.16
C ASP A 464 -3.16 -10.25 -6.41
N ILE A 465 -2.07 -9.85 -7.09
CA ILE A 465 -2.10 -8.98 -8.27
C ILE A 465 -2.89 -9.54 -9.47
N SER A 466 -3.21 -10.83 -9.46
CA SER A 466 -4.08 -11.44 -10.47
C SER A 466 -5.56 -11.06 -10.30
N LYS A 467 -5.92 -10.53 -9.13
CA LYS A 467 -7.29 -10.14 -8.80
C LYS A 467 -7.53 -8.68 -9.17
N THR A 468 -8.27 -8.48 -10.24
CA THR A 468 -8.66 -7.17 -10.75
C THR A 468 -10.16 -7.09 -10.95
N SER A 469 -10.69 -5.88 -10.88
CA SER A 469 -12.08 -5.58 -11.23
C SER A 469 -12.17 -4.21 -11.88
N SER A 470 -13.00 -4.06 -12.90
CA SER A 470 -13.29 -2.78 -13.54
C SER A 470 -14.78 -2.56 -13.66
N ILE A 471 -15.18 -1.30 -13.77
CA ILE A 471 -16.56 -0.86 -14.00
C ILE A 471 -16.58 0.13 -15.15
N LYS A 472 -17.72 0.32 -15.77
CA LYS A 472 -17.96 1.34 -16.79
C LYS A 472 -18.62 2.55 -16.14
N ASP A 473 -18.00 3.72 -16.32
CA ASP A 473 -18.55 5.02 -15.98
C ASP A 473 -18.92 5.74 -17.27
N GLN A 474 -20.13 6.30 -17.37
CA GLN A 474 -20.66 6.86 -18.60
C GLN A 474 -21.22 8.28 -18.35
N GLY A 475 -20.82 9.23 -19.20
CA GLY A 475 -21.31 10.61 -19.16
C GLY A 475 -21.56 11.18 -20.54
N ASN A 476 -22.36 12.24 -20.60
CA ASN A 476 -22.73 12.90 -21.85
C ASN A 476 -22.14 14.31 -21.94
N LEU A 477 -21.67 14.67 -23.15
CA LEU A 477 -21.36 16.03 -23.52
C LEU A 477 -22.51 16.61 -24.36
N LEU A 478 -23.01 17.79 -23.97
CA LEU A 478 -24.09 18.49 -24.65
C LEU A 478 -23.60 19.24 -25.92
N ALA A 479 -24.38 19.27 -26.95
CA ALA A 479 -24.02 19.75 -28.29
C ALA A 479 -23.71 21.24 -28.41
N THR A 480 -22.67 21.58 -29.20
CA THR A 480 -22.31 22.93 -29.68
C THR A 480 -21.63 22.88 -31.06
N THR A 481 -21.75 23.91 -31.91
CA THR A 481 -21.40 23.83 -33.36
C THR A 481 -20.30 24.78 -33.82
N VAL A 482 -19.14 24.37 -34.43
CA VAL A 482 -18.20 25.08 -35.33
C VAL A 482 -17.05 24.23 -35.96
N ALA A 483 -16.42 24.63 -37.13
CA ALA A 483 -15.43 23.88 -37.96
C ALA A 483 -13.95 24.28 -37.85
N ARG A 484 -12.97 23.32 -38.07
CA ARG A 484 -11.50 23.60 -37.88
C ARG A 484 -10.54 22.55 -38.53
N LEU A 485 -9.25 22.94 -38.81
CA LEU A 485 -8.20 22.16 -39.47
C LEU A 485 -6.84 22.21 -38.73
N VAL A 486 -6.14 21.10 -38.64
CA VAL A 486 -4.86 20.94 -37.90
C VAL A 486 -3.80 20.22 -38.74
N ASP A 487 -2.53 20.59 -38.53
CA ASP A 487 -1.36 19.91 -39.05
C ASP A 487 -0.31 19.73 -37.96
N LEU A 488 0.17 18.49 -37.79
CA LEU A 488 1.14 18.08 -36.82
C LEU A 488 2.40 17.58 -37.51
N THR A 489 3.56 18.18 -37.17
CA THR A 489 4.86 17.75 -37.70
C THR A 489 5.87 17.56 -36.60
N ASN A 490 6.81 16.63 -36.78
CA ASN A 490 7.95 16.42 -35.89
C ASN A 490 9.21 17.13 -36.35
N SER A 491 9.13 17.93 -37.41
CA SER A 491 10.22 18.77 -37.88
C SER A 491 9.93 20.25 -37.63
N PRO A 492 10.77 20.97 -36.86
CA PRO A 492 10.57 22.39 -36.60
C PRO A 492 10.76 23.27 -37.86
N GLU A 493 11.36 22.73 -38.93
CA GLU A 493 11.63 23.48 -40.18
C GLU A 493 10.48 23.42 -41.17
N ASN A 494 9.48 22.56 -40.95
CA ASN A 494 8.36 22.41 -41.86
C ASN A 494 7.24 23.37 -41.53
N ASN A 495 6.71 24.07 -42.52
CA ASN A 495 5.65 25.07 -42.40
C ASN A 495 4.27 24.42 -42.09
N GLY A 496 4.21 23.12 -42.01
CA GLY A 496 3.09 22.37 -41.52
C GLY A 496 1.72 22.80 -41.98
N LEU A 497 1.45 22.76 -43.27
CA LEU A 497 0.10 22.91 -43.85
C LEU A 497 -0.10 21.80 -44.86
N GLY A 498 -0.69 20.68 -44.40
CA GLY A 498 -0.95 19.53 -45.26
C GLY A 498 -1.81 18.48 -44.57
N ASN A 499 -2.14 17.42 -45.28
CA ASN A 499 -2.90 16.25 -44.77
C ASN A 499 -2.03 15.26 -43.95
N GLY A 500 -1.03 15.78 -43.32
CA GLY A 500 0.01 15.37 -42.46
C GLY A 500 0.06 14.00 -41.91
N ASN A 501 0.28 12.97 -42.65
CA ASN A 501 0.78 11.67 -42.14
C ASN A 501 2.21 11.35 -42.61
N VAL A 502 2.81 12.26 -43.42
CA VAL A 502 4.04 11.98 -44.16
C VAL A 502 4.92 13.21 -44.23
N ASP A 503 6.24 13.07 -44.39
CA ASP A 503 7.13 14.13 -44.80
C ASP A 503 6.72 14.70 -46.20
N ASN A 504 7.33 15.79 -46.59
CA ASN A 504 7.07 16.43 -47.92
C ASN A 504 7.41 15.48 -49.09
N ALA A 505 8.02 14.32 -48.85
CA ALA A 505 8.31 13.29 -49.83
C ALA A 505 7.34 12.08 -49.75
N GLY A 506 6.35 12.12 -48.87
CA GLY A 506 5.34 11.03 -48.69
C GLY A 506 5.82 9.86 -47.80
N ASN A 507 6.94 10.02 -47.11
CA ASN A 507 7.46 8.99 -46.18
C ASN A 507 7.14 9.34 -44.75
N PRO A 508 6.81 8.33 -43.88
CA PRO A 508 6.71 8.56 -42.46
C PRO A 508 8.02 9.08 -41.88
N TRP A 509 7.99 10.21 -41.21
CA TRP A 509 9.16 10.72 -40.52
C TRP A 509 9.53 9.76 -39.38
N LYS A 510 10.77 9.27 -39.42
CA LYS A 510 11.37 8.44 -38.35
C LYS A 510 12.44 9.27 -37.68
N ILE A 511 12.15 9.83 -36.52
CA ILE A 511 13.23 10.27 -35.63
C ILE A 511 13.74 9.01 -34.96
N VAL A 512 14.81 8.45 -35.47
CA VAL A 512 15.57 7.43 -34.78
C VAL A 512 16.38 8.16 -33.71
N ILE A 513 15.99 8.06 -32.47
CA ILE A 513 16.79 8.50 -31.35
C ILE A 513 18.03 7.63 -31.34
N ALA A 514 19.18 8.20 -31.73
CA ALA A 514 20.45 7.48 -31.80
C ALA A 514 20.78 6.93 -30.38
N ALA A 515 21.18 5.66 -30.33
CA ALA A 515 21.42 4.88 -29.13
C ALA A 515 22.45 5.45 -28.13
N THR A 516 23.17 6.52 -28.49
CA THR A 516 24.30 7.05 -27.72
C THR A 516 24.05 8.38 -27.01
N SER A 517 22.98 9.11 -27.33
CA SER A 517 22.77 10.43 -26.74
C SER A 517 21.35 10.73 -26.26
N THR A 518 20.37 9.93 -26.61
CA THR A 518 18.95 10.15 -26.33
C THR A 518 18.15 8.89 -26.04
N ASN A 519 18.80 7.73 -25.92
CA ASN A 519 18.12 6.53 -25.41
C ASN A 519 17.88 6.70 -23.91
N PRO A 520 16.65 6.82 -23.45
CA PRO A 520 16.40 6.82 -22.03
C PRO A 520 16.80 5.47 -21.46
N VAL A 521 17.53 5.50 -20.38
CA VAL A 521 17.72 4.33 -19.54
C VAL A 521 16.36 4.04 -18.93
N ALA A 522 16.02 2.77 -18.71
CA ALA A 522 14.77 2.42 -18.04
C ALA A 522 14.60 3.26 -16.77
N GLY A 523 13.45 3.94 -16.66
CA GLY A 523 13.20 4.97 -15.65
C GLY A 523 13.63 6.40 -16.04
N GLY A 524 14.15 6.63 -17.25
CA GLY A 524 14.50 7.93 -17.80
C GLY A 524 13.39 8.55 -18.66
N GLN A 525 13.74 9.64 -19.33
CA GLN A 525 12.81 10.40 -20.20
C GLN A 525 13.42 10.63 -21.58
N ALA A 526 12.58 10.50 -22.63
CA ALA A 526 12.88 10.93 -24.00
C ALA A 526 12.00 12.12 -24.39
N ILE A 527 12.52 13.09 -25.15
CA ILE A 527 11.80 14.29 -25.52
C ILE A 527 11.68 14.35 -27.05
N PHE A 528 10.43 14.40 -27.54
CA PHE A 528 10.10 14.51 -28.95
C PHE A 528 9.56 15.90 -29.25
N PRO A 529 10.18 16.69 -30.17
CA PRO A 529 9.65 17.97 -30.59
C PRO A 529 8.51 17.76 -31.57
N LEU A 530 7.38 18.39 -31.33
CA LEU A 530 6.15 18.32 -32.12
C LEU A 530 5.66 19.74 -32.43
N LYS A 531 5.54 20.12 -33.69
CA LYS A 531 4.95 21.39 -34.08
C LYS A 531 3.50 21.20 -34.51
N VAL A 532 2.58 21.90 -33.86
CA VAL A 532 1.15 21.92 -34.20
C VAL A 532 0.82 23.26 -34.87
N SER A 533 0.23 23.23 -36.06
CA SER A 533 -0.21 24.39 -36.80
C SER A 533 -1.73 24.32 -37.02
N HIS A 534 -2.38 25.49 -36.99
CA HIS A 534 -3.83 25.62 -37.11
C HIS A 534 -4.27 26.64 -38.14
N THR A 535 -5.31 26.29 -38.92
CA THR A 535 -6.06 27.24 -39.76
C THR A 535 -7.55 27.09 -39.49
N GLY A 536 -8.26 28.23 -39.35
CA GLY A 536 -9.69 28.25 -39.03
C GLY A 536 -10.01 29.01 -37.73
N ILE A 537 -11.24 28.86 -37.25
CA ILE A 537 -11.64 29.54 -36.01
C ILE A 537 -10.83 28.95 -34.84
N GLY A 538 -10.30 29.81 -33.95
CA GLY A 538 -9.46 29.44 -32.82
C GLY A 538 -9.99 28.20 -32.10
N THR A 539 -9.12 27.21 -31.86
CA THR A 539 -9.53 25.91 -31.32
C THR A 539 -8.51 25.29 -30.37
N GLU A 540 -8.99 24.48 -29.52
CA GLU A 540 -8.20 23.61 -28.68
C GLU A 540 -7.89 22.30 -29.40
N TYR A 541 -6.63 21.91 -29.36
CA TYR A 541 -6.14 20.64 -29.86
C TYR A 541 -5.66 19.79 -28.72
N LEU A 542 -6.06 18.59 -28.79
CA LEU A 542 -5.73 17.55 -27.89
C LEU A 542 -4.56 16.74 -28.39
N LEU A 543 -3.52 16.68 -27.61
CA LEU A 543 -2.31 15.92 -27.87
C LEU A 543 -2.41 14.55 -27.18
N SER A 544 -2.05 13.51 -27.90
CA SER A 544 -2.04 12.15 -27.38
C SER A 544 -0.94 11.32 -28.01
N ALA A 545 -0.52 10.25 -27.30
CA ALA A 545 0.41 9.26 -27.79
C ALA A 545 -0.21 7.87 -27.75
N ASN A 546 0.20 6.99 -28.69
CA ASN A 546 -0.29 5.63 -28.79
C ASN A 546 0.79 4.70 -29.34
N SER A 547 0.66 3.40 -29.11
CA SER A 547 1.52 2.35 -29.69
C SER A 547 1.25 2.07 -31.19
N THR A 548 0.11 2.52 -31.72
CA THR A 548 -0.33 2.30 -33.09
C THR A 548 -0.93 3.59 -33.67
N SER A 549 -0.99 3.70 -34.99
CA SER A 549 -1.67 4.82 -35.67
C SER A 549 -3.19 4.82 -35.46
N ASN A 550 -3.74 3.77 -34.90
CA ASN A 550 -5.17 3.66 -34.59
C ASN A 550 -5.43 4.11 -33.16
N PHE A 551 -5.98 5.29 -32.97
CA PHE A 551 -6.28 5.89 -31.68
C PHE A 551 -7.69 5.55 -31.14
N THR A 552 -8.27 4.43 -31.54
CA THR A 552 -9.57 3.96 -30.99
C THR A 552 -9.45 3.44 -29.55
N SER A 553 -8.27 2.98 -29.17
CA SER A 553 -7.88 2.73 -27.78
C SER A 553 -6.49 3.32 -27.54
N LEU A 554 -6.29 4.02 -26.43
CA LEU A 554 -4.99 4.59 -26.08
C LEU A 554 -4.19 3.55 -25.30
N THR A 555 -3.17 2.99 -25.94
CA THR A 555 -2.20 2.06 -25.32
C THR A 555 -0.81 2.60 -25.60
N LEU A 556 -0.02 2.84 -24.57
CA LEU A 556 1.37 3.24 -24.77
C LEU A 556 2.22 2.09 -25.27
N PRO A 557 3.32 2.37 -26.01
CA PRO A 557 4.25 1.34 -26.44
C PRO A 557 4.85 0.57 -25.26
N ASN A 558 5.25 -0.68 -25.50
CA ASN A 558 5.90 -1.51 -24.48
C ASN A 558 7.13 -0.80 -23.90
N GLY A 559 7.19 -0.66 -22.58
CA GLY A 559 8.23 0.06 -21.86
C GLY A 559 8.05 1.57 -21.77
N VAL A 560 6.97 2.11 -22.28
CA VAL A 560 6.59 3.51 -22.07
C VAL A 560 5.54 3.58 -20.97
N ASN A 561 5.89 4.26 -19.88
CA ASN A 561 5.02 4.42 -18.72
C ASN A 561 4.03 5.59 -18.91
N ARG A 562 4.55 6.74 -19.35
CA ARG A 562 3.76 7.96 -19.45
C ARG A 562 4.28 8.87 -20.55
N VAL A 563 3.37 9.66 -21.15
CA VAL A 563 3.71 10.74 -22.07
C VAL A 563 3.08 12.03 -21.56
N ARG A 564 3.90 13.09 -21.43
CA ARG A 564 3.47 14.42 -21.06
C ARG A 564 3.82 15.41 -22.17
N PHE A 565 3.00 16.44 -22.35
CA PHE A 565 3.20 17.44 -23.38
C PHE A 565 3.47 18.80 -22.74
N TYR A 566 4.53 19.46 -23.19
CA TYR A 566 4.95 20.79 -22.73
C TYR A 566 5.00 21.74 -23.91
N VAL A 567 4.64 22.98 -23.72
CA VAL A 567 4.95 24.02 -24.69
C VAL A 567 6.47 24.23 -24.70
N SER A 568 7.08 24.44 -25.86
CA SER A 568 8.49 24.85 -25.90
C SER A 568 8.65 26.22 -25.23
N GLY A 569 9.58 26.34 -24.28
CA GLY A 569 9.82 27.57 -23.53
C GLY A 569 10.49 28.68 -24.36
N ASN A 570 11.06 28.37 -25.51
CA ASN A 570 11.70 29.34 -26.44
C ASN A 570 11.08 29.34 -27.85
N GLY A 571 10.06 28.51 -28.07
CA GLY A 571 9.36 28.39 -29.36
C GLY A 571 10.20 27.80 -30.53
N SER A 572 11.45 27.42 -30.26
CA SER A 572 12.40 27.01 -31.30
C SER A 572 12.91 25.57 -31.16
N ASN A 573 12.98 25.07 -29.94
CA ASN A 573 13.42 23.71 -29.63
C ASN A 573 12.86 23.25 -28.29
N CYS A 574 13.14 21.99 -27.91
CA CYS A 574 12.73 21.38 -26.65
C CYS A 574 13.86 21.32 -25.60
N ASN A 575 14.92 22.07 -25.77
CA ASN A 575 15.98 22.20 -24.76
C ASN A 575 15.53 23.06 -23.57
N VAL A 576 14.53 23.88 -23.80
CA VAL A 576 13.86 24.69 -22.77
C VAL A 576 12.39 24.30 -22.78
N MET A 577 11.94 23.67 -21.71
CA MET A 577 10.55 23.29 -21.53
C MET A 577 9.76 24.46 -20.97
N GLY A 578 8.59 24.75 -21.55
CA GLY A 578 7.60 25.65 -21.01
C GLY A 578 6.59 24.94 -20.10
N SER A 579 5.37 25.44 -20.11
CA SER A 579 4.27 24.87 -19.33
C SER A 579 3.89 23.46 -19.81
N GLU A 580 3.56 22.59 -18.87
CA GLU A 580 2.83 21.37 -19.20
C GLU A 580 1.42 21.76 -19.68
N THR A 581 1.07 21.35 -20.90
CA THR A 581 -0.25 21.65 -21.48
C THR A 581 -1.36 20.73 -20.93
N GLY A 582 -1.04 19.89 -19.94
CA GLY A 582 -1.88 18.79 -19.56
C GLY A 582 -1.98 17.78 -20.70
N LYS A 583 -2.79 18.02 -21.69
CA LYS A 583 -2.89 17.26 -22.95
C LYS A 583 -3.48 18.15 -24.05
N THR A 584 -3.79 19.40 -23.80
CA THR A 584 -4.45 20.28 -24.76
C THR A 584 -3.65 21.57 -24.97
N ILE A 585 -3.73 22.10 -26.18
CA ILE A 585 -3.23 23.42 -26.55
C ILE A 585 -4.33 24.17 -27.29
N TYR A 586 -4.43 25.48 -27.08
CA TYR A 586 -5.33 26.35 -27.84
C TYR A 586 -4.55 27.15 -28.88
N LEU A 587 -5.01 27.15 -30.14
CA LEU A 587 -4.40 27.88 -31.23
C LEU A 587 -5.42 28.79 -31.92
N ASN A 588 -5.02 30.02 -32.21
CA ASN A 588 -5.79 30.95 -33.02
C ASN A 588 -5.58 30.69 -34.52
N ASN A 589 -6.37 31.32 -35.36
CA ASN A 589 -6.23 31.20 -36.82
C ASN A 589 -4.84 31.59 -37.31
N GLY A 590 -4.18 30.67 -38.00
CA GLY A 590 -2.82 30.82 -38.52
C GLY A 590 -1.71 30.66 -37.48
N GLU A 591 -2.02 30.33 -36.26
CA GLU A 591 -1.05 30.11 -35.19
C GLU A 591 -0.43 28.72 -35.26
N SER A 592 0.83 28.63 -34.86
CA SER A 592 1.52 27.36 -34.66
C SER A 592 2.31 27.34 -33.35
N GLN A 593 2.42 26.18 -32.71
CA GLN A 593 3.12 26.04 -31.46
C GLN A 593 4.01 24.81 -31.46
N LEU A 594 5.25 24.96 -30.98
CA LEU A 594 6.15 23.85 -30.75
C LEU A 594 5.86 23.23 -29.38
N ILE A 595 5.59 21.92 -29.38
CA ILE A 595 5.28 21.11 -28.23
C ILE A 595 6.40 20.09 -27.98
N CYS A 596 6.77 19.90 -26.75
CA CYS A 596 7.75 18.90 -26.33
C CYS A 596 7.01 17.73 -25.68
N ALA A 597 6.94 16.61 -26.39
CA ALA A 597 6.38 15.39 -25.82
C ALA A 597 7.45 14.67 -24.99
N VAL A 598 7.29 14.66 -23.68
CA VAL A 598 8.17 13.97 -22.74
C VAL A 598 7.63 12.58 -22.51
N VAL A 599 8.39 11.58 -22.96
CA VAL A 599 8.06 10.17 -22.87
C VAL A 599 8.85 9.58 -21.70
N GLU A 600 8.17 9.19 -20.64
CA GLU A 600 8.73 8.48 -19.48
C GLU A 600 8.69 6.99 -19.74
N VAL A 601 9.76 6.28 -19.37
CA VAL A 601 9.90 4.86 -19.68
C VAL A 601 10.05 4.02 -18.42
N ASP A 602 9.52 2.78 -18.50
CA ASP A 602 9.66 1.80 -17.45
C ASP A 602 11.06 1.17 -17.43
N GLN A 603 11.40 0.55 -16.32
CA GLN A 603 12.57 -0.32 -16.23
C GLN A 603 12.29 -1.64 -16.94
N LEU A 604 13.10 -1.99 -17.91
CA LEU A 604 12.97 -3.22 -18.68
C LEU A 604 14.16 -4.16 -18.44
N ASN A 605 13.90 -5.46 -18.42
CA ASN A 605 14.91 -6.50 -18.30
C ASN A 605 15.69 -6.74 -19.59
N SER A 606 15.23 -6.19 -20.71
CA SER A 606 15.88 -6.26 -22.02
C SER A 606 15.62 -4.98 -22.81
N SER A 607 16.60 -4.53 -23.60
CA SER A 607 16.43 -3.36 -24.47
C SER A 607 15.33 -3.60 -25.51
N VAL A 608 14.48 -2.59 -25.72
CA VAL A 608 13.40 -2.64 -26.70
C VAL A 608 13.41 -1.38 -27.56
N THR A 609 13.15 -1.51 -28.85
CA THR A 609 12.87 -0.41 -29.76
C THR A 609 11.43 -0.53 -30.22
N THR A 610 10.64 0.53 -30.01
CA THR A 610 9.21 0.53 -30.30
C THR A 610 8.77 1.82 -30.98
N PRO A 611 7.85 1.78 -31.97
CA PRO A 611 7.25 2.99 -32.51
C PRO A 611 6.32 3.65 -31.48
N ILE A 612 6.27 4.95 -31.52
CA ILE A 612 5.33 5.77 -30.78
C ILE A 612 4.65 6.74 -31.73
N TYR A 613 3.33 6.79 -31.69
CA TYR A 613 2.52 7.66 -32.51
C TYR A 613 2.02 8.83 -31.68
N PHE A 614 2.15 10.06 -32.22
CA PHE A 614 1.57 11.25 -31.63
C PHE A 614 0.42 11.76 -32.49
N ARG A 615 -0.61 12.29 -31.86
CA ARG A 615 -1.79 12.83 -32.53
C ARG A 615 -2.15 14.19 -31.95
N ALA A 616 -2.44 15.16 -32.84
CA ALA A 616 -3.22 16.35 -32.53
C ALA A 616 -4.65 16.16 -33.02
N LEU A 617 -5.64 16.27 -32.14
CA LEU A 617 -7.05 16.08 -32.43
C LEU A 617 -7.80 17.36 -32.08
N SER A 618 -8.51 17.98 -33.05
CA SER A 618 -9.35 19.11 -32.72
C SER A 618 -10.52 18.68 -31.83
N THR A 619 -10.81 19.48 -30.86
CA THR A 619 -11.90 19.26 -29.92
C THR A 619 -13.26 19.69 -30.48
N SER A 620 -13.33 20.02 -31.76
CA SER A 620 -14.54 20.42 -32.45
C SER A 620 -14.68 19.76 -33.82
N PHE A 621 -15.93 19.53 -34.24
CA PHE A 621 -16.25 19.00 -35.57
C PHE A 621 -16.08 20.03 -36.68
N VAL A 622 -15.72 19.56 -37.89
CA VAL A 622 -15.66 20.39 -39.10
C VAL A 622 -17.06 20.51 -39.64
N SER A 623 -17.68 21.70 -39.60
CA SER A 623 -18.91 21.96 -40.30
C SER A 623 -18.62 22.36 -41.77
N GLY A 624 -19.16 21.60 -42.73
CA GLY A 624 -19.08 22.00 -44.15
C GLY A 624 -18.73 20.90 -45.12
N ASN A 625 -18.15 19.77 -44.71
CA ASN A 625 -18.08 18.55 -45.45
C ASN A 625 -18.81 17.50 -44.67
N ASN A 626 -19.62 16.65 -45.30
CA ASN A 626 -20.46 15.60 -44.72
C ASN A 626 -19.71 14.53 -43.84
N SER A 627 -18.64 14.89 -43.16
CA SER A 627 -17.89 14.03 -42.26
C SER A 627 -18.06 14.52 -40.82
N SER A 628 -18.67 13.67 -40.05
CA SER A 628 -18.83 13.83 -38.59
C SER A 628 -17.53 13.64 -37.78
N ASN A 629 -16.35 13.70 -38.39
CA ASN A 629 -15.07 13.47 -37.76
C ASN A 629 -14.35 14.76 -37.40
N PRO A 630 -13.79 14.89 -36.18
CA PRO A 630 -12.93 16.01 -35.82
C PRO A 630 -11.68 16.00 -36.68
N SER A 631 -11.13 17.20 -36.98
CA SER A 631 -9.84 17.31 -37.67
C SER A 631 -8.74 16.73 -36.79
N GLN A 632 -7.95 15.85 -37.35
CA GLN A 632 -6.82 15.23 -36.64
C GLN A 632 -5.63 15.06 -37.56
N ASP A 633 -4.45 15.04 -36.95
CA ASP A 633 -3.21 14.67 -37.61
C ASP A 633 -2.34 13.79 -36.75
N ILE A 634 -1.62 12.82 -37.37
CA ILE A 634 -0.90 11.75 -36.66
C ILE A 634 0.48 11.61 -37.27
N ILE A 635 1.50 11.59 -36.43
CA ILE A 635 2.88 11.30 -36.82
C ILE A 635 3.45 10.12 -36.05
N MET A 636 4.50 9.50 -36.60
CA MET A 636 5.17 8.37 -35.97
C MET A 636 6.63 8.72 -35.68
N ASP A 637 7.04 8.46 -34.47
CA ASP A 637 8.42 8.44 -34.01
C ASP A 637 8.80 7.05 -33.45
N ALA A 638 10.04 6.87 -33.06
CA ALA A 638 10.50 5.63 -32.42
C ALA A 638 11.31 5.93 -31.17
N ILE A 639 11.16 5.06 -30.16
CA ILE A 639 11.92 5.14 -28.93
C ILE A 639 12.66 3.83 -28.69
N THR A 640 13.94 3.91 -28.31
CA THR A 640 14.73 2.79 -27.86
C THR A 640 14.98 2.91 -26.37
N ILE A 641 14.52 1.92 -25.60
CA ILE A 641 14.67 1.86 -24.15
C ILE A 641 15.76 0.82 -23.85
N GLN A 642 16.82 1.23 -23.15
CA GLN A 642 17.89 0.33 -22.73
C GLN A 642 17.51 -0.38 -21.43
N SER A 643 17.87 -1.66 -21.33
CA SER A 643 17.67 -2.43 -20.09
C SER A 643 18.64 -1.95 -19.00
N VAL A 644 18.15 -1.84 -17.77
CA VAL A 644 18.97 -1.78 -16.57
C VAL A 644 18.51 -2.89 -15.63
N ASN A 645 19.43 -3.51 -14.93
CA ASN A 645 19.09 -4.38 -13.81
C ASN A 645 18.33 -3.54 -12.78
N SER A 646 17.18 -4.03 -12.35
CA SER A 646 16.20 -3.36 -11.50
C SER A 646 16.81 -2.48 -10.41
N VAL A 647 16.56 -1.20 -10.45
CA VAL A 647 16.99 -0.27 -9.40
C VAL A 647 15.82 0.68 -9.11
N ALA A 648 15.53 0.86 -7.83
CA ALA A 648 14.64 1.89 -7.33
C ALA A 648 15.02 3.26 -7.92
N LYS A 649 14.07 4.18 -8.09
CA LYS A 649 14.28 5.47 -8.78
C LYS A 649 14.51 6.63 -7.81
N VAL A 650 15.03 7.74 -8.33
CA VAL A 650 14.99 9.04 -7.64
C VAL A 650 13.64 9.70 -7.91
N GLU A 651 12.99 10.19 -6.85
CA GLU A 651 11.70 10.88 -6.92
C GLU A 651 11.82 12.34 -6.52
N PHE A 652 11.07 13.22 -7.19
CA PHE A 652 10.98 14.63 -6.85
C PHE A 652 9.49 14.97 -6.77
N THR A 653 9.01 15.32 -5.57
CA THR A 653 7.57 15.35 -5.26
C THR A 653 7.26 16.33 -4.12
N PRO A 654 5.99 16.76 -3.95
CA PRO A 654 4.86 16.76 -4.88
C PRO A 654 4.87 17.94 -5.84
N ASN A 655 4.06 17.90 -6.90
CA ASN A 655 3.74 19.09 -7.71
C ASN A 655 2.74 19.99 -6.96
N PHE A 656 2.91 21.31 -7.06
CA PHE A 656 2.06 22.28 -6.38
C PHE A 656 1.23 23.14 -7.32
N ARG A 657 0.12 23.64 -6.78
CA ARG A 657 -0.63 24.77 -7.33
C ARG A 657 -0.77 25.85 -6.27
N GLY A 658 -0.36 27.05 -6.57
CA GLY A 658 -0.38 28.17 -5.62
C GLY A 658 -0.70 29.49 -6.28
N GLN A 659 -0.71 30.53 -5.46
CA GLN A 659 -0.99 31.90 -5.90
C GLN A 659 0.12 32.82 -5.46
N VAL A 660 0.31 33.88 -6.24
CA VAL A 660 1.23 34.97 -5.93
C VAL A 660 0.56 36.31 -6.21
N SER A 661 0.79 37.31 -5.38
CA SER A 661 0.36 38.69 -5.70
C SER A 661 1.26 39.31 -6.77
N PRO A 662 0.79 40.34 -7.48
CA PRO A 662 1.66 41.16 -8.34
C PRO A 662 2.93 41.57 -7.55
N LEU A 663 4.11 41.41 -8.18
CA LEU A 663 5.45 41.63 -7.58
C LEU A 663 5.73 40.73 -6.34
N GLY A 664 4.87 39.79 -5.99
CA GLY A 664 4.98 38.93 -4.83
C GLY A 664 5.87 37.71 -5.06
N THR A 665 6.03 36.92 -3.98
CA THR A 665 6.83 35.69 -3.96
C THR A 665 6.04 34.58 -3.27
N VAL A 666 6.08 33.37 -3.81
CA VAL A 666 5.55 32.15 -3.19
C VAL A 666 6.67 31.13 -3.01
N ILE A 667 6.60 30.31 -1.96
CA ILE A 667 7.55 29.23 -1.67
C ILE A 667 6.81 27.91 -1.69
N TYR A 668 7.32 26.93 -2.43
CA TYR A 668 6.85 25.56 -2.46
C TYR A 668 7.89 24.65 -1.80
N SER A 669 7.45 23.69 -1.01
CA SER A 669 8.34 22.77 -0.28
C SER A 669 8.23 21.36 -0.85
N HIS A 670 9.31 20.87 -1.42
CA HIS A 670 9.40 19.58 -2.10
C HIS A 670 10.31 18.60 -1.37
N LEU A 671 10.15 17.31 -1.68
CA LEU A 671 11.06 16.25 -1.28
C LEU A 671 11.77 15.70 -2.51
N LEU A 672 13.09 15.57 -2.44
CA LEU A 672 13.89 14.80 -3.38
C LEU A 672 14.34 13.53 -2.68
N ILE A 673 13.89 12.38 -3.18
CA ILE A 673 14.03 11.08 -2.53
C ILE A 673 14.88 10.18 -3.42
N ASN A 674 15.91 9.59 -2.87
CA ASN A 674 16.70 8.56 -3.56
C ASN A 674 16.33 7.18 -3.03
N ASN A 675 15.49 6.46 -3.75
CA ASN A 675 15.10 5.10 -3.41
C ASN A 675 16.07 4.05 -3.97
N THR A 676 17.21 4.47 -4.54
CA THR A 676 18.18 3.56 -5.17
C THR A 676 19.32 3.19 -4.22
N ASP A 677 20.05 2.12 -4.54
CA ASP A 677 21.26 1.70 -3.83
C ASP A 677 22.52 2.50 -4.23
N VAL A 678 22.36 3.56 -5.05
CA VAL A 678 23.46 4.35 -5.62
C VAL A 678 23.42 5.78 -5.11
N ASP A 679 24.58 6.30 -4.73
CA ASP A 679 24.78 7.71 -4.44
C ASP A 679 24.79 8.53 -5.75
N TYR A 680 23.98 9.59 -5.83
CA TYR A 680 24.04 10.56 -6.94
C TYR A 680 24.86 11.77 -6.52
N THR A 681 25.96 12.02 -7.23
CA THR A 681 26.93 13.07 -6.90
C THR A 681 26.66 14.36 -7.68
N GLY A 682 27.57 15.34 -7.58
CA GLY A 682 27.51 16.64 -8.24
C GLY A 682 27.47 16.66 -9.78
N ASN A 683 27.48 15.50 -10.43
CA ASN A 683 27.30 15.38 -11.88
C ASN A 683 25.84 15.62 -12.35
N TYR A 684 24.93 15.90 -11.42
CA TYR A 684 23.53 16.21 -11.71
C TYR A 684 23.23 17.63 -11.30
N SER A 685 22.67 18.42 -12.23
CA SER A 685 22.28 19.81 -12.03
C SER A 685 20.78 20.00 -12.05
N PHE A 686 20.31 21.00 -11.30
CA PHE A 686 18.92 21.43 -11.33
C PHE A 686 18.72 22.48 -12.42
N LEU A 687 17.87 22.18 -13.39
CA LEU A 687 17.47 23.11 -14.45
C LEU A 687 16.06 23.60 -14.13
N SER A 688 15.96 24.90 -13.79
CA SER A 688 14.69 25.58 -13.55
C SER A 688 14.22 26.28 -14.80
N ASN A 689 12.96 26.11 -15.15
CA ASN A 689 12.31 26.79 -16.26
C ASN A 689 10.93 27.30 -15.86
N ASN A 690 10.65 28.55 -16.21
CA ASN A 690 9.32 29.16 -16.14
C ASN A 690 8.77 29.34 -17.56
N ASP A 691 7.47 29.05 -17.75
CA ASP A 691 6.81 29.25 -19.04
C ASP A 691 6.53 30.75 -19.33
N GLN A 692 6.53 31.60 -18.30
CA GLN A 692 6.30 33.02 -18.40
C GLN A 692 7.57 33.80 -18.02
N VAL A 693 7.98 34.76 -18.88
CA VAL A 693 9.19 35.57 -18.67
C VAL A 693 9.05 36.56 -17.50
N GLU A 694 7.84 36.81 -17.06
CA GLU A 694 7.52 37.69 -15.92
C GLU A 694 7.77 37.00 -14.57
N PHE A 695 8.22 35.75 -14.58
CA PHE A 695 8.52 35.00 -13.37
C PHE A 695 9.98 34.62 -13.28
N ASN A 696 10.48 34.57 -12.07
CA ASN A 696 11.79 34.01 -11.74
C ASN A 696 11.64 32.95 -10.67
N SER A 697 12.39 31.86 -10.80
CA SER A 697 12.40 30.76 -9.83
C SER A 697 13.81 30.45 -9.34
N THR A 698 13.92 30.10 -8.07
CA THR A 698 15.18 29.71 -7.42
C THR A 698 14.91 28.56 -6.47
N LEU A 699 15.72 27.50 -6.59
CA LEU A 699 15.65 26.34 -5.73
C LEU A 699 16.65 26.46 -4.57
N PHE A 700 16.25 26.10 -3.37
CA PHE A 700 17.06 26.10 -2.15
C PHE A 700 17.04 24.74 -1.46
N TYR A 701 18.11 24.42 -0.77
CA TYR A 701 18.15 23.34 0.19
C TYR A 701 17.69 23.87 1.54
N ASP A 702 16.66 23.28 2.11
CA ASP A 702 16.13 23.59 3.44
C ASP A 702 17.06 22.96 4.49
N VAL A 703 17.99 23.76 4.99
CA VAL A 703 19.10 23.29 5.87
C VAL A 703 18.59 22.76 7.19
N ASN A 704 17.59 23.40 7.76
CA ASN A 704 17.00 23.00 9.04
C ASN A 704 15.76 22.11 8.89
N GLY A 705 15.32 21.88 7.66
CA GLY A 705 14.20 21.01 7.32
C GLY A 705 12.82 21.52 7.76
N ASN A 706 12.70 22.81 8.10
CA ASN A 706 11.47 23.38 8.68
C ASN A 706 10.38 23.72 7.63
N GLY A 707 10.70 23.62 6.31
CA GLY A 707 9.79 23.95 5.21
C GLY A 707 9.50 25.42 5.02
N VAL A 708 10.26 26.29 5.67
CA VAL A 708 10.15 27.75 5.60
C VAL A 708 11.48 28.32 5.10
N PHE A 709 11.41 29.17 4.08
CA PHE A 709 12.60 29.84 3.57
C PHE A 709 13.18 30.81 4.59
N ASP A 710 14.43 30.60 4.99
CA ASP A 710 15.17 31.44 5.92
C ASP A 710 16.60 31.72 5.45
N ALA A 711 17.30 32.59 6.19
CA ALA A 711 18.64 33.05 5.80
C ALA A 711 19.73 31.97 5.84
N GLY A 712 19.44 30.80 6.40
CA GLY A 712 20.36 29.66 6.47
C GLY A 712 20.28 28.72 5.26
N ASP A 713 19.24 28.87 4.43
CA ASP A 713 19.00 27.97 3.31
C ASP A 713 19.96 28.23 2.15
N LEU A 714 20.41 27.15 1.52
CA LEU A 714 21.44 27.19 0.50
C LEU A 714 20.84 27.11 -0.90
N VAL A 715 21.30 27.95 -1.81
CA VAL A 715 20.87 27.90 -3.22
C VAL A 715 21.34 26.59 -3.85
N MET A 716 20.42 25.85 -4.46
CA MET A 716 20.68 24.59 -5.14
C MET A 716 20.82 24.79 -6.64
N ARG A 717 21.97 24.44 -7.17
CA ARG A 717 22.25 24.39 -8.63
C ARG A 717 22.56 22.97 -9.10
N SER A 718 23.08 22.17 -8.20
CA SER A 718 23.47 20.77 -8.45
C SER A 718 23.41 19.97 -7.16
N LEU A 719 23.51 18.65 -7.25
CA LEU A 719 23.66 17.79 -6.06
C LEU A 719 24.96 18.05 -5.27
N ALA A 720 25.95 18.74 -5.87
CA ALA A 720 27.17 19.16 -5.16
C ALA A 720 26.88 20.20 -4.06
N ASP A 721 25.75 20.90 -4.13
CA ASP A 721 25.37 21.91 -3.16
C ASP A 721 24.72 21.29 -1.90
N LEU A 722 24.40 19.99 -1.91
CA LEU A 722 23.94 19.24 -0.75
C LEU A 722 25.06 19.00 0.28
N PRO A 723 24.76 18.85 1.56
CA PRO A 723 25.72 18.38 2.55
C PRO A 723 26.38 17.06 2.13
N GLY A 724 27.71 17.04 2.03
CA GLY A 724 28.47 15.90 1.54
C GLY A 724 28.53 15.77 0.02
N GLY A 725 28.00 16.74 -0.76
CA GLY A 725 28.13 16.83 -2.21
C GLY A 725 27.38 15.75 -3.00
N LYS A 726 26.38 15.12 -2.40
CA LYS A 726 25.63 14.02 -3.00
C LYS A 726 24.24 13.85 -2.40
N LEU A 727 23.36 13.21 -3.16
CA LEU A 727 22.13 12.60 -2.66
C LEU A 727 22.43 11.12 -2.39
N ALA A 728 22.62 10.76 -1.12
CA ALA A 728 23.02 9.41 -0.75
C ALA A 728 21.90 8.39 -1.03
N ALA A 729 22.31 7.12 -1.21
CA ALA A 729 21.35 6.01 -1.35
C ALA A 729 20.36 5.97 -0.17
N HIS A 730 19.11 5.68 -0.45
CA HIS A 730 18.01 5.58 0.53
C HIS A 730 17.84 6.80 1.43
N THR A 731 18.14 8.00 0.92
CA THR A 731 17.95 9.25 1.66
C THR A 731 16.99 10.19 0.95
N GLN A 732 16.42 11.11 1.73
CA GLN A 732 15.60 12.21 1.20
C GLN A 732 16.12 13.53 1.70
N VAL A 733 15.94 14.57 0.90
CA VAL A 733 16.24 15.95 1.25
C VAL A 733 15.04 16.85 0.94
N LYS A 734 14.85 17.86 1.77
CA LYS A 734 13.81 18.87 1.56
C LYS A 734 14.38 20.06 0.79
N LEU A 735 13.66 20.44 -0.28
CA LEU A 735 14.02 21.55 -1.15
C LEU A 735 12.89 22.59 -1.16
N LEU A 736 13.23 23.87 -1.21
CA LEU A 736 12.29 24.98 -1.27
C LEU A 736 12.41 25.65 -2.64
N LEU A 737 11.32 25.65 -3.41
CA LEU A 737 11.25 26.38 -4.66
C LEU A 737 10.61 27.75 -4.41
N GLN A 738 11.39 28.81 -4.57
CA GLN A 738 10.91 30.17 -4.55
C GLN A 738 10.50 30.60 -5.97
N VAL A 739 9.25 31.00 -6.16
CA VAL A 739 8.73 31.57 -7.41
C VAL A 739 8.33 33.02 -7.16
N LYS A 740 8.89 33.93 -7.92
CA LYS A 740 8.68 35.37 -7.80
C LYS A 740 8.05 35.92 -9.07
N ASN A 741 6.93 36.64 -8.95
CA ASN A 741 6.37 37.44 -10.02
C ASN A 741 7.10 38.80 -10.10
N LEU A 742 7.56 39.19 -11.28
CA LEU A 742 8.40 40.37 -11.52
C LEU A 742 7.62 41.60 -11.98
N VAL A 743 6.31 41.46 -12.26
CA VAL A 743 5.49 42.57 -12.84
C VAL A 743 4.25 42.84 -11.99
N ALA A 744 3.69 44.06 -12.14
CA ALA A 744 2.60 44.52 -11.27
C ALA A 744 1.20 44.36 -11.89
N ASN A 745 1.06 44.01 -13.16
CA ASN A 745 -0.19 44.15 -13.93
C ASN A 745 -0.60 42.88 -14.72
N ASN A 746 -0.11 41.72 -14.28
CA ASN A 746 -0.36 40.42 -14.91
C ASN A 746 -1.36 39.54 -14.14
N ILE A 747 -2.38 40.11 -13.55
CA ILE A 747 -3.43 39.42 -12.82
C ILE A 747 -4.07 38.34 -13.69
N ALA A 748 -4.36 37.18 -13.11
CA ALA A 748 -4.87 35.97 -13.74
C ALA A 748 -3.87 35.23 -14.66
N GLN A 749 -2.65 35.75 -14.87
CA GLN A 749 -1.62 34.99 -15.55
C GLN A 749 -1.19 33.79 -14.70
N ALA A 750 -1.10 32.63 -15.33
CA ALA A 750 -0.55 31.44 -14.70
C ALA A 750 0.88 31.22 -15.23
N ASN A 751 1.79 30.88 -14.35
CA ASN A 751 3.15 30.46 -14.66
C ASN A 751 3.34 29.00 -14.24
N THR A 752 3.91 28.20 -15.12
CA THR A 752 4.35 26.85 -14.80
C THR A 752 5.85 26.82 -14.62
N THR A 753 6.30 26.48 -13.42
CA THR A 753 7.71 26.30 -13.10
C THR A 753 8.04 24.83 -13.12
N THR A 754 8.96 24.40 -14.00
CA THR A 754 9.47 23.02 -14.04
C THR A 754 10.91 23.00 -13.54
N ILE A 755 11.21 22.11 -12.61
CA ILE A 755 12.57 21.82 -12.14
C ILE A 755 12.94 20.41 -12.56
N ASN A 756 13.99 20.28 -13.35
CA ASN A 756 14.55 18.99 -13.77
C ASN A 756 15.90 18.76 -13.09
N LEU A 757 16.07 17.62 -12.43
CA LEU A 757 17.37 17.12 -12.01
C LEU A 757 17.98 16.36 -13.18
N THR A 758 19.01 16.92 -13.81
CA THR A 758 19.53 16.48 -15.09
C THR A 758 20.98 16.04 -14.98
N ASN A 759 21.32 14.93 -15.61
CA ASN A 759 22.70 14.44 -15.71
C ASN A 759 23.51 15.33 -16.67
N ASN A 760 24.60 15.95 -16.20
CA ASN A 760 25.41 16.89 -16.96
C ASN A 760 26.17 16.24 -18.13
N ALA A 761 26.39 14.92 -18.09
CA ALA A 761 27.16 14.23 -19.13
C ALA A 761 26.32 13.90 -20.37
N ASN A 762 25.01 13.63 -20.20
CA ASN A 762 24.14 13.16 -21.29
C ASN A 762 22.81 13.92 -21.41
N GLY A 763 22.55 14.90 -20.54
CA GLY A 763 21.30 15.67 -20.54
C GLY A 763 20.05 14.93 -20.06
N GLN A 764 20.21 13.70 -19.54
CA GLN A 764 19.08 12.88 -19.09
C GLN A 764 18.48 13.44 -17.80
N VAL A 765 17.17 13.58 -17.77
CA VAL A 765 16.41 13.97 -16.58
C VAL A 765 16.27 12.73 -15.66
N LEU A 766 16.76 12.86 -14.45
CA LEU A 766 16.67 11.82 -13.41
C LEU A 766 15.35 11.92 -12.64
N ALA A 767 14.93 13.14 -12.30
CA ALA A 767 13.68 13.42 -11.61
C ALA A 767 13.19 14.84 -11.96
N SER A 768 11.90 15.10 -11.86
CA SER A 768 11.28 16.39 -12.23
C SER A 768 10.09 16.70 -11.34
N ILE A 769 9.88 18.01 -11.08
CA ILE A 769 8.64 18.54 -10.51
C ILE A 769 8.10 19.67 -11.40
N THR A 770 6.80 19.92 -11.25
CA THR A 770 6.12 21.00 -11.98
C THR A 770 5.11 21.70 -11.08
N ASP A 771 5.30 23.00 -10.86
CA ASP A 771 4.42 23.83 -10.04
C ASP A 771 3.71 24.89 -10.89
N VAL A 772 2.43 25.11 -10.62
CA VAL A 772 1.63 26.15 -11.27
C VAL A 772 1.38 27.29 -10.29
N THR A 773 1.80 28.50 -10.66
CA THR A 773 1.61 29.72 -9.88
C THR A 773 0.71 30.70 -10.63
N THR A 774 -0.45 31.03 -10.09
CA THR A 774 -1.38 32.00 -10.68
C THR A 774 -1.24 33.35 -9.98
N VAL A 775 -1.16 34.44 -10.78
CA VAL A 775 -1.12 35.79 -10.22
C VAL A 775 -2.52 36.21 -9.83
N ASN A 776 -2.69 36.54 -8.55
CA ASN A 776 -3.94 37.03 -8.01
C ASN A 776 -3.73 38.30 -7.19
N GLN A 777 -4.73 39.19 -7.13
CA GLN A 777 -4.69 40.35 -6.23
C GLN A 777 -4.63 39.93 -4.75
N ARG A 778 -5.08 38.71 -4.45
CA ARG A 778 -5.09 38.10 -3.13
C ARG A 778 -4.13 36.90 -3.11
N GLN A 779 -3.23 36.88 -2.16
CA GLN A 779 -2.30 35.78 -1.98
C GLN A 779 -2.71 34.98 -0.76
N LEU A 780 -3.34 33.82 -1.00
CA LEU A 780 -3.65 32.84 0.02
C LEU A 780 -2.60 31.72 0.00
N LYS A 781 -1.96 31.51 1.13
CA LYS A 781 -1.01 30.41 1.35
C LYS A 781 -1.60 29.42 2.31
N LEU A 782 -1.66 28.16 1.90
CA LEU A 782 -2.03 27.05 2.76
C LEU A 782 -0.76 26.27 3.12
N SER A 783 -0.53 26.03 4.41
CA SER A 783 0.57 25.19 4.90
C SER A 783 0.07 24.18 5.91
N LYS A 784 0.71 23.02 5.96
CA LYS A 784 0.38 21.93 6.86
C LYS A 784 1.61 21.53 7.68
N LEU A 785 1.40 21.39 8.98
CA LEU A 785 2.40 20.97 9.95
C LEU A 785 1.88 19.73 10.67
N GLN A 786 2.79 18.98 11.27
CA GLN A 786 2.46 17.81 12.07
C GLN A 786 3.29 17.76 13.34
N ALA A 787 2.78 17.12 14.39
CA ALA A 787 3.48 16.87 15.66
C ALA A 787 3.03 15.51 16.22
N ARG A 788 3.91 14.86 16.98
CA ARG A 788 3.55 13.63 17.70
C ARG A 788 2.77 13.98 18.98
N ASP A 789 1.85 13.12 19.30
CA ASP A 789 1.11 13.05 20.54
C ASP A 789 1.22 11.60 21.02
N PHE A 790 2.18 11.36 21.93
CA PHE A 790 2.59 10.02 22.32
C PHE A 790 1.52 9.28 23.13
N ASN A 791 0.71 9.99 23.87
CA ASN A 791 -0.32 9.47 24.77
C ASN A 791 -1.75 9.63 24.21
N CYS A 792 -1.89 10.29 23.05
CA CYS A 792 -3.16 10.59 22.40
C CYS A 792 -4.13 11.42 23.26
N ASP A 793 -3.61 12.40 24.03
CA ASP A 793 -4.43 13.31 24.85
C ASP A 793 -4.88 14.56 24.09
N GLY A 794 -4.45 14.73 22.84
CA GLY A 794 -4.78 15.88 21.99
C GLY A 794 -3.85 17.07 22.15
N THR A 795 -2.76 16.90 22.91
CA THR A 795 -1.72 17.91 23.10
C THR A 795 -0.44 17.48 22.39
N ALA A 796 0.19 18.37 21.63
CA ALA A 796 1.44 18.06 20.96
C ALA A 796 2.57 17.93 21.99
N ASP A 797 3.24 16.76 22.02
CA ASP A 797 4.40 16.50 22.88
C ASP A 797 5.69 17.11 22.34
N GLU A 798 5.68 17.60 21.11
CA GLU A 798 6.80 18.27 20.45
C GLU A 798 6.34 19.42 19.56
N SER A 799 7.29 20.22 19.08
CA SER A 799 6.96 21.33 18.18
C SER A 799 6.42 20.84 16.85
N TYR A 800 5.40 21.53 16.32
CA TYR A 800 4.87 21.28 14.99
C TYR A 800 5.94 21.47 13.91
N THR A 801 6.04 20.56 12.97
CA THR A 801 7.06 20.52 11.92
C THR A 801 6.46 20.11 10.57
N THR A 802 7.15 20.42 9.49
CA THR A 802 6.89 19.84 8.16
C THR A 802 7.76 18.61 7.88
N ASN A 803 8.71 18.29 8.78
CA ASN A 803 9.57 17.12 8.66
C ASN A 803 8.78 15.83 8.80
N SER A 804 9.28 14.77 8.17
CA SER A 804 8.74 13.43 8.37
C SER A 804 8.88 13.03 9.84
N LEU A 805 7.81 12.48 10.40
CA LEU A 805 7.77 11.94 11.75
C LEU A 805 7.89 10.43 11.71
N ASN A 806 8.30 9.86 12.83
CA ASN A 806 8.27 8.43 13.06
C ASN A 806 7.31 8.14 14.22
N ILE A 807 6.34 7.26 14.00
CA ILE A 807 5.39 6.83 15.04
C ILE A 807 5.43 5.31 15.20
N GLY A 808 5.04 4.85 16.37
CA GLY A 808 4.99 3.44 16.73
C GLY A 808 3.75 3.14 17.56
N LYS A 809 3.84 2.12 18.41
CA LYS A 809 2.80 1.76 19.37
C LYS A 809 3.10 2.34 20.74
N GLN A 810 2.05 2.67 21.49
CA GLN A 810 2.10 3.01 22.91
C GLN A 810 2.35 1.75 23.76
N ALA A 811 2.70 1.93 25.03
CA ALA A 811 2.90 0.82 25.98
C ALA A 811 1.66 -0.08 26.15
N ASN A 812 0.46 0.45 25.90
CA ASN A 812 -0.81 -0.29 25.93
C ASN A 812 -1.13 -1.05 24.62
N GLY A 813 -0.21 -1.05 23.64
CA GLY A 813 -0.37 -1.70 22.34
C GLY A 813 -1.15 -0.89 21.30
N GLN A 814 -1.73 0.26 21.67
CA GLN A 814 -2.40 1.16 20.72
C GLN A 814 -1.38 1.96 19.91
N GLY A 815 -1.78 2.41 18.71
CA GLY A 815 -0.97 3.31 17.90
C GLY A 815 -0.80 4.68 18.57
N GLN A 816 0.36 5.31 18.35
CA GLN A 816 0.58 6.71 18.71
C GLN A 816 -0.24 7.63 17.82
N CYS A 817 -0.44 8.87 18.26
CA CYS A 817 -1.21 9.88 17.55
C CYS A 817 -0.31 10.90 16.84
N VAL A 818 -0.84 11.46 15.75
CA VAL A 818 -0.26 12.60 15.04
C VAL A 818 -1.30 13.72 15.03
N LEU A 819 -0.89 14.88 15.47
CA LEU A 819 -1.69 16.10 15.38
C LEU A 819 -1.31 16.87 14.12
N TYR A 820 -2.30 17.25 13.34
CA TYR A 820 -2.13 18.09 12.16
C TYR A 820 -2.61 19.51 12.45
N LYS A 821 -1.83 20.47 11.95
CA LYS A 821 -2.15 21.90 11.98
C LYS A 821 -2.12 22.44 10.54
N VAL A 822 -3.26 22.85 10.04
CA VAL A 822 -3.41 23.48 8.73
C VAL A 822 -3.53 24.98 8.93
N ILE A 823 -2.67 25.76 8.30
CA ILE A 823 -2.62 27.22 8.44
C ILE A 823 -2.94 27.86 7.09
N LEU A 824 -4.02 28.62 7.05
CA LEU A 824 -4.30 29.54 5.95
C LEU A 824 -3.74 30.91 6.30
N THR A 825 -2.92 31.48 5.41
CA THR A 825 -2.40 32.84 5.56
C THR A 825 -2.79 33.68 4.34
N ASN A 826 -3.47 34.78 4.57
CA ASN A 826 -3.67 35.82 3.55
C ASN A 826 -2.56 36.86 3.68
N THR A 827 -1.59 36.82 2.77
CA THR A 827 -0.43 37.75 2.77
C THR A 827 -0.72 39.04 1.98
N SER A 828 -1.91 39.16 1.40
CA SER A 828 -2.31 40.37 0.68
C SER A 828 -2.89 41.46 1.60
N ALA A 829 -2.82 42.68 1.18
CA ALA A 829 -3.43 43.83 1.85
C ALA A 829 -4.96 43.89 1.71
N THR A 830 -5.59 43.00 0.95
CA THR A 830 -7.02 42.92 0.71
C THR A 830 -7.64 41.72 1.42
N ALA A 831 -8.81 41.92 2.03
CA ALA A 831 -9.60 40.85 2.61
C ALA A 831 -10.37 40.09 1.51
N MET A 832 -10.63 38.82 1.74
CA MET A 832 -11.53 38.00 0.93
C MET A 832 -12.91 37.96 1.64
N SER A 833 -13.94 38.38 0.95
CA SER A 833 -15.32 38.43 1.48
C SER A 833 -16.09 37.14 1.22
N THR A 834 -15.58 36.26 0.35
CA THR A 834 -16.14 34.95 0.06
C THR A 834 -15.67 33.91 1.07
N ALA A 835 -16.42 32.82 1.22
CA ALA A 835 -16.06 31.74 2.14
C ALA A 835 -14.80 31.00 1.68
N PHE A 836 -14.00 30.57 2.66
CA PHE A 836 -12.89 29.65 2.47
C PHE A 836 -13.14 28.36 3.26
N THR A 837 -13.03 27.21 2.60
CA THR A 837 -13.23 25.93 3.25
C THR A 837 -11.91 25.16 3.30
N PHE A 838 -11.43 24.86 4.51
CA PHE A 838 -10.41 23.83 4.75
C PHE A 838 -11.02 22.47 4.51
N ARG A 839 -10.32 21.61 3.79
CA ARG A 839 -10.67 20.19 3.61
C ARG A 839 -9.45 19.33 3.84
N ASP A 840 -9.67 18.21 4.49
CA ASP A 840 -8.66 17.18 4.72
C ASP A 840 -9.34 15.82 4.89
N MET A 841 -8.55 14.75 4.83
CA MET A 841 -9.01 13.39 5.11
C MET A 841 -8.11 12.77 6.16
N THR A 842 -8.66 11.94 7.04
CA THR A 842 -7.79 11.08 7.84
C THR A 842 -6.94 10.23 6.89
N PRO A 843 -5.60 10.24 7.03
CA PRO A 843 -4.72 9.45 6.17
C PRO A 843 -5.05 7.95 6.21
N ALA A 844 -4.56 7.20 5.22
CA ALA A 844 -4.58 5.74 5.27
C ALA A 844 -3.98 5.24 6.59
N TYR A 845 -4.46 4.12 7.10
CA TYR A 845 -4.04 3.48 8.36
C TYR A 845 -4.33 4.30 9.63
N THR A 846 -5.16 5.35 9.56
CA THR A 846 -5.48 6.18 10.71
C THR A 846 -6.98 6.40 10.90
N VAL A 847 -7.36 6.65 12.13
CA VAL A 847 -8.70 7.11 12.52
C VAL A 847 -8.59 8.44 13.25
N LEU A 848 -9.64 9.23 13.25
CA LEU A 848 -9.69 10.49 14.00
C LEU A 848 -9.46 10.21 15.50
N SER A 849 -8.46 10.86 16.10
CA SER A 849 -8.17 10.74 17.54
C SER A 849 -8.83 11.84 18.35
N GLN A 850 -9.02 13.02 17.75
CA GLN A 850 -9.75 14.14 18.37
C GLN A 850 -10.54 14.92 17.32
N SER A 851 -11.67 15.50 17.72
CA SER A 851 -12.49 16.37 16.87
C SER A 851 -11.68 17.58 16.38
N PRO A 852 -11.91 18.07 15.15
CA PRO A 852 -11.22 19.24 14.64
C PRO A 852 -11.51 20.48 15.47
N ILE A 853 -10.52 21.36 15.56
CA ILE A 853 -10.58 22.63 16.27
C ILE A 853 -10.26 23.77 15.29
N CYS A 854 -11.19 24.73 15.18
CA CYS A 854 -10.99 25.96 14.43
C CYS A 854 -11.81 27.07 15.09
N THR A 855 -11.15 27.99 15.76
CA THR A 855 -11.83 29.05 16.55
C THR A 855 -12.54 30.09 15.68
N SER A 856 -12.13 30.22 14.42
CA SER A 856 -12.67 31.22 13.47
C SER A 856 -13.62 30.62 12.45
N CYS A 857 -13.80 29.29 12.42
CA CYS A 857 -14.69 28.63 11.48
C CYS A 857 -16.16 28.80 11.88
N SER A 858 -17.00 29.09 10.90
CA SER A 858 -18.46 29.19 11.09
C SER A 858 -19.15 27.83 11.12
N SER A 859 -18.53 26.83 10.51
CA SER A 859 -18.98 25.43 10.52
C SER A 859 -17.80 24.48 10.46
N MET A 860 -17.96 23.29 11.05
CA MET A 860 -16.99 22.21 10.98
C MET A 860 -17.72 20.88 10.80
N THR A 861 -17.13 19.97 10.03
CA THR A 861 -17.60 18.58 9.88
C THR A 861 -16.46 17.62 10.05
N ALA A 862 -16.71 16.49 10.67
CA ALA A 862 -15.76 15.41 10.84
C ALA A 862 -16.48 14.08 11.11
N PRO A 863 -15.84 12.93 10.88
CA PRO A 863 -16.32 11.66 11.39
C PRO A 863 -16.30 11.65 12.93
N THR A 864 -17.02 10.75 13.55
CA THR A 864 -16.89 10.52 15.00
C THR A 864 -15.48 10.03 15.33
N VAL A 865 -14.96 10.43 16.49
CA VAL A 865 -13.64 9.96 16.98
C VAL A 865 -13.61 8.42 16.97
N GLY A 866 -12.52 7.85 16.49
CA GLY A 866 -12.37 6.41 16.26
C GLY A 866 -12.70 5.95 14.83
N ASN A 867 -13.22 6.82 13.96
CA ASN A 867 -13.51 6.50 12.57
C ASN A 867 -12.63 7.32 11.60
N ALA A 868 -12.40 6.78 10.43
CA ALA A 868 -11.75 7.48 9.32
C ALA A 868 -12.78 8.30 8.52
N GLY A 869 -12.33 9.36 7.84
CA GLY A 869 -13.17 10.13 6.95
C GLY A 869 -12.71 11.57 6.74
N ALA A 870 -13.54 12.33 6.02
CA ALA A 870 -13.27 13.73 5.72
C ALA A 870 -13.45 14.63 6.95
N VAL A 871 -12.53 15.58 7.11
CA VAL A 871 -12.62 16.68 8.06
C VAL A 871 -12.65 18.01 7.30
N SER A 872 -13.51 18.95 7.70
CA SER A 872 -13.56 20.26 7.07
C SER A 872 -13.95 21.35 8.05
N GLY A 873 -13.56 22.60 7.72
CA GLY A 873 -13.93 23.80 8.44
C GLY A 873 -14.08 24.97 7.50
N THR A 874 -15.11 25.79 7.65
CA THR A 874 -15.41 26.91 6.75
C THR A 874 -15.28 28.25 7.47
N LEU A 875 -14.48 29.14 6.90
CA LEU A 875 -14.41 30.57 7.24
C LEU A 875 -15.38 31.34 6.34
N ASN A 876 -16.18 32.25 6.89
CA ASN A 876 -17.06 33.09 6.06
C ASN A 876 -16.30 34.17 5.28
N SER A 877 -15.13 34.56 5.77
CA SER A 877 -14.26 35.55 5.14
C SER A 877 -12.83 35.38 5.63
N VAL A 878 -11.84 35.90 4.87
CA VAL A 878 -10.42 35.85 5.24
C VAL A 878 -9.88 37.28 5.24
N ALA A 879 -9.58 37.81 6.42
CA ALA A 879 -9.10 39.20 6.55
C ALA A 879 -7.70 39.40 5.96
N ALA A 880 -7.38 40.63 5.58
CA ALA A 880 -6.08 41.00 5.06
C ALA A 880 -4.98 40.77 6.11
N ASN A 881 -3.84 40.23 5.70
CA ASN A 881 -2.66 39.97 6.56
C ASN A 881 -2.96 39.14 7.82
N GLN A 882 -3.95 38.22 7.73
CA GLN A 882 -4.31 37.33 8.83
C GLN A 882 -4.03 35.87 8.53
N SER A 883 -3.80 35.10 9.59
CA SER A 883 -3.68 33.64 9.54
C SER A 883 -4.79 32.99 10.35
N TYR A 884 -5.23 31.84 9.88
CA TYR A 884 -6.29 31.03 10.47
C TYR A 884 -5.80 29.59 10.60
N GLU A 885 -6.13 28.94 11.71
CA GLU A 885 -5.72 27.56 11.99
C GLU A 885 -6.90 26.62 12.01
N PHE A 886 -6.70 25.44 11.38
CA PHE A 886 -7.60 24.30 11.43
C PHE A 886 -6.79 23.09 11.88
N ASN A 887 -7.11 22.53 13.05
CA ASN A 887 -6.34 21.49 13.71
C ASN A 887 -7.18 20.24 13.90
N PHE A 888 -6.60 19.05 13.75
CA PHE A 888 -7.22 17.78 14.09
C PHE A 888 -6.15 16.73 14.41
N GLY A 889 -6.52 15.66 15.10
CA GLY A 889 -5.60 14.58 15.44
C GLY A 889 -6.05 13.26 14.84
N VAL A 890 -5.07 12.41 14.50
CA VAL A 890 -5.32 11.05 14.05
C VAL A 890 -4.50 10.05 14.85
N ARG A 891 -5.04 8.85 15.05
CA ARG A 891 -4.37 7.73 15.69
C ARG A 891 -4.08 6.64 14.66
N TYR A 892 -2.87 6.13 14.67
CA TYR A 892 -2.50 4.95 13.90
C TYR A 892 -3.27 3.72 14.40
N VAL A 893 -3.95 3.04 13.48
CA VAL A 893 -4.72 1.81 13.74
C VAL A 893 -4.07 0.66 12.98
N GLY A 894 -2.79 0.43 13.19
CA GLY A 894 -2.01 -0.59 12.48
C GLY A 894 -2.72 -1.93 12.29
N GLN A 895 -2.12 -2.76 11.44
CA GLN A 895 -2.61 -4.11 11.09
C GLN A 895 -2.98 -4.92 12.31
#